data_405a7a6e89a53d61be982d396729d81c
#
_entry.id   405a7a6e89a53d61be982d396729d81c
#
_cell.length_a   1.000
_cell.length_b   1.000
_cell.length_c   1.000
_cell.angle_alpha   90.00
_cell.angle_beta   90.00
_cell.angle_gamma   90.00
#
_symmetry.space_group_name_H-M   'P 1'
#
loop_
_entity.id
_entity.type
_entity.pdbx_description
1 polymer ?
#
loop_
_entity_poly.entity_id
_entity_poly.type
_entity_poly.pdbx_seq_one_letter_code
_entity_poly.pdbx_strand_id
1 'polypeptide(L)'
;MTASTPPVSQEIALSDEDLATRAELERSWAFPRGFIGWLSNTSHLSVGKRYMITAFVFFILGGLEAGAMRAQLARPENSWIGPDLYNQIFTMHGTTMMFLFAVPVMTAVGLYFVPLMIGTRNVFAPRLNLYGYFTYVIGGAFLYFSFFVNTGPDAGWFAYTPLSGPQFSPGKRVDVWAQTITFTEIAALAAAVIIIVTVFKQRAPGMSLNRMPLFVWAMLVTSFMIVFSMPWVATGSQMLAADRLIDTHFFNQAEGGDALLWQHLFWFFGHPEVYIIFLPALGMVSAIVETFTGRPIFGYPVMVLSLITTGFMAFGLWVHHMFATPIPQLGQSFFTAASTMIAIPTGVQIFSWIATIWAGKPRFTTPMLFVIGFIVTFVIGGLSGVMIASVPFDLQAHDTYFIVAHLHYVLLGGGLFPLFGAFYYWYPKIAGRMMSEKLGKVNFWLFFIGVNVTFFPMHILGLEGMTRRIYTYLPETGWAPLNLLSSIGAVIIVTSVITFLVNAFSSWKRGTPAGDNPWGAASLEWATESPPPPYVFLHVPVCTSEHPLWDETDKRPVVTGLRTDIRENLYTTIMDAEPDHRHDSPEPSIWPFMAALATGVTFITAIFTVWGLVIGLILLFPTCVMWGWPEKSEQDRRLAGESDPLALAGR
;
A
#
# COMPACT_ATOMS: atom_id res chain seq x y z
N MET A 1 11.92 -11.40 -38.96
CA MET A 1 13.04 -10.66 -38.37
C MET A 1 13.23 -11.17 -36.96
N THR A 2 14.29 -11.91 -36.74
CA THR A 2 14.65 -12.51 -35.43
C THR A 2 14.93 -11.40 -34.45
N ALA A 3 14.17 -11.36 -33.36
CA ALA A 3 14.42 -10.45 -32.25
C ALA A 3 15.81 -10.78 -31.69
N SER A 4 16.74 -9.85 -31.81
CA SER A 4 18.01 -9.92 -31.12
C SER A 4 17.74 -9.90 -29.61
N THR A 5 18.07 -10.98 -28.93
CA THR A 5 18.19 -11.03 -27.48
C THR A 5 19.09 -9.86 -27.04
N PRO A 6 18.70 -9.05 -26.05
CA PRO A 6 19.59 -8.06 -25.47
C PRO A 6 20.85 -8.79 -24.97
N PRO A 7 22.03 -8.14 -25.06
CA PRO A 7 23.28 -8.77 -24.60
C PRO A 7 23.12 -9.12 -23.11
N VAL A 8 23.34 -10.38 -22.80
CA VAL A 8 23.54 -10.85 -21.42
C VAL A 8 24.65 -9.98 -20.85
N SER A 9 24.36 -9.24 -19.79
CA SER A 9 25.38 -8.49 -19.05
C SER A 9 26.52 -9.45 -18.75
N GLN A 10 27.69 -9.23 -19.33
CA GLN A 10 28.89 -9.95 -18.92
C GLN A 10 29.05 -9.64 -17.41
N GLU A 11 29.04 -10.69 -16.59
CA GLU A 11 29.47 -10.56 -15.20
C GLU A 11 30.89 -9.99 -15.24
N ILE A 12 31.04 -8.73 -14.89
CA ILE A 12 32.35 -8.11 -14.70
C ILE A 12 32.92 -8.82 -13.48
N ALA A 13 33.99 -9.59 -13.66
CA ALA A 13 34.66 -10.22 -12.54
C ALA A 13 35.06 -9.15 -11.52
N LEU A 14 34.60 -9.33 -10.28
CA LEU A 14 34.91 -8.40 -9.18
C LEU A 14 36.43 -8.36 -8.99
N SER A 15 36.96 -7.19 -8.71
CA SER A 15 38.40 -7.04 -8.32
C SER A 15 38.62 -7.66 -6.93
N ASP A 16 39.88 -7.94 -6.59
CA ASP A 16 40.25 -8.42 -5.23
C ASP A 16 39.82 -7.42 -4.14
N GLU A 17 39.82 -6.10 -4.44
CA GLU A 17 39.35 -5.03 -3.58
C GLU A 17 37.82 -5.09 -3.39
N ASP A 18 37.08 -5.33 -4.47
CA ASP A 18 35.63 -5.52 -4.42
C ASP A 18 35.24 -6.76 -3.62
N LEU A 19 35.99 -7.85 -3.75
CA LEU A 19 35.76 -9.07 -2.98
C LEU A 19 36.01 -8.86 -1.49
N ALA A 20 37.08 -8.13 -1.13
CA ALA A 20 37.36 -7.76 0.27
C ALA A 20 36.24 -6.84 0.84
N THR A 21 35.85 -5.82 0.11
CA THR A 21 34.74 -4.90 0.46
C THR A 21 33.43 -5.67 0.64
N ARG A 22 33.12 -6.59 -0.26
CA ARG A 22 31.94 -7.45 -0.17
C ARG A 22 31.94 -8.29 1.11
N ALA A 23 33.06 -8.94 1.42
CA ALA A 23 33.18 -9.77 2.62
C ALA A 23 33.01 -8.96 3.91
N GLU A 24 33.45 -7.71 3.91
CA GLU A 24 33.30 -6.80 5.05
C GLU A 24 31.86 -6.32 5.21
N LEU A 25 31.19 -5.91 4.12
CA LEU A 25 29.79 -5.54 4.12
C LEU A 25 28.87 -6.72 4.50
N GLU A 26 29.19 -7.94 4.05
CA GLU A 26 28.44 -9.13 4.45
C GLU A 26 28.49 -9.38 5.95
N ARG A 27 29.63 -9.05 6.61
CA ARG A 27 29.79 -9.13 8.07
C ARG A 27 29.03 -8.01 8.80
N SER A 28 29.25 -6.77 8.40
CA SER A 28 28.67 -5.59 9.08
C SER A 28 27.15 -5.52 8.92
N TRP A 29 26.59 -5.95 7.77
CA TRP A 29 25.14 -5.99 7.51
C TRP A 29 24.48 -7.33 7.81
N ALA A 30 25.20 -8.28 8.42
CA ALA A 30 24.64 -9.57 8.79
C ALA A 30 23.51 -9.44 9.83
N PHE A 31 22.49 -10.28 9.69
CA PHE A 31 21.38 -10.33 10.66
C PHE A 31 21.43 -11.61 11.48
N PRO A 32 21.07 -11.56 12.76
CA PRO A 32 21.01 -12.74 13.62
C PRO A 32 20.10 -13.82 13.00
N ARG A 33 20.48 -15.09 13.18
CA ARG A 33 19.70 -16.24 12.68
C ARG A 33 18.67 -16.70 13.71
N GLY A 34 17.73 -17.54 13.28
CA GLY A 34 16.71 -18.12 14.13
C GLY A 34 15.53 -17.18 14.42
N PHE A 35 14.65 -17.60 15.34
CA PHE A 35 13.40 -16.89 15.63
C PHE A 35 13.64 -15.48 16.22
N ILE A 36 14.56 -15.33 17.15
CA ILE A 36 14.93 -14.02 17.72
C ILE A 36 15.50 -13.11 16.62
N GLY A 37 16.37 -13.66 15.74
CA GLY A 37 16.90 -12.94 14.59
C GLY A 37 15.78 -12.49 13.64
N TRP A 38 14.76 -13.31 13.44
CA TRP A 38 13.58 -12.93 12.66
C TRP A 38 12.81 -11.78 13.32
N LEU A 39 12.61 -11.80 14.63
CA LEU A 39 11.94 -10.73 15.37
C LEU A 39 12.70 -9.41 15.38
N SER A 40 14.04 -9.44 15.31
CA SER A 40 14.92 -8.27 15.43
C SER A 40 15.47 -7.73 14.09
N ASN A 41 15.16 -8.38 12.97
CA ASN A 41 15.71 -8.02 11.65
C ASN A 41 15.10 -6.72 11.12
N THR A 42 15.93 -5.69 11.02
CA THR A 42 15.58 -4.33 10.61
C THR A 42 15.83 -4.03 9.13
N SER A 43 16.24 -5.02 8.30
CA SER A 43 16.40 -4.82 6.86
C SER A 43 15.09 -4.47 6.20
N HIS A 44 15.05 -3.37 5.42
CA HIS A 44 13.87 -3.00 4.66
C HIS A 44 13.46 -4.08 3.65
N LEU A 45 14.41 -4.83 3.08
CA LEU A 45 14.14 -5.96 2.20
C LEU A 45 13.37 -7.08 2.93
N SER A 46 13.81 -7.42 4.16
CA SER A 46 13.16 -8.45 4.96
C SER A 46 11.79 -8.00 5.46
N VAL A 47 11.69 -6.78 6.00
CA VAL A 47 10.44 -6.22 6.53
C VAL A 47 9.44 -6.00 5.40
N GLY A 48 9.85 -5.43 4.26
CA GLY A 48 8.99 -5.24 3.09
C GLY A 48 8.44 -6.56 2.53
N LYS A 49 9.26 -7.62 2.43
CA LYS A 49 8.79 -8.96 2.04
C LYS A 49 7.73 -9.50 3.00
N ARG A 50 7.95 -9.35 4.31
CA ARG A 50 6.98 -9.79 5.34
C ARG A 50 5.67 -9.04 5.22
N TYR A 51 5.71 -7.72 5.06
CA TYR A 51 4.53 -6.90 4.84
C TYR A 51 3.75 -7.37 3.61
N MET A 52 4.42 -7.54 2.46
CA MET A 52 3.78 -8.02 1.23
C MET A 52 3.10 -9.38 1.43
N ILE A 53 3.82 -10.35 2.02
CA ILE A 53 3.27 -11.69 2.28
C ILE A 53 2.06 -11.62 3.21
N THR A 54 2.16 -10.87 4.31
CA THR A 54 1.06 -10.72 5.27
C THR A 54 -0.15 -10.05 4.65
N ALA A 55 0.06 -8.99 3.84
CA ALA A 55 -1.01 -8.32 3.13
C ALA A 55 -1.71 -9.26 2.13
N PHE A 56 -0.96 -10.12 1.42
CA PHE A 56 -1.57 -11.14 0.56
C PHE A 56 -2.32 -12.22 1.34
N VAL A 57 -1.90 -12.57 2.55
CA VAL A 57 -2.69 -13.45 3.43
C VAL A 57 -4.04 -12.80 3.75
N PHE A 58 -4.05 -11.52 4.13
CA PHE A 58 -5.29 -10.79 4.37
C PHE A 58 -6.13 -10.62 3.09
N PHE A 59 -5.50 -10.42 1.93
CA PHE A 59 -6.21 -10.42 0.65
C PHE A 59 -6.96 -11.74 0.39
N ILE A 60 -6.34 -12.87 0.69
CA ILE A 60 -6.99 -14.17 0.55
C ILE A 60 -8.15 -14.30 1.52
N LEU A 61 -7.97 -13.92 2.79
CA LEU A 61 -9.03 -13.97 3.81
C LEU A 61 -10.21 -13.09 3.43
N GLY A 62 -9.98 -11.81 3.08
CA GLY A 62 -11.04 -10.92 2.61
C GLY A 62 -11.67 -11.39 1.28
N GLY A 63 -10.90 -12.06 0.42
CA GLY A 63 -11.40 -12.70 -0.79
C GLY A 63 -12.35 -13.88 -0.51
N LEU A 64 -12.07 -14.68 0.53
CA LEU A 64 -12.97 -15.76 0.99
C LEU A 64 -14.29 -15.19 1.53
N GLU A 65 -14.23 -14.07 2.28
CA GLU A 65 -15.39 -13.34 2.76
C GLU A 65 -16.26 -12.83 1.59
N ALA A 66 -15.63 -12.26 0.55
CA ALA A 66 -16.33 -11.84 -0.67
C ALA A 66 -16.97 -13.05 -1.40
N GLY A 67 -16.25 -14.16 -1.46
CA GLY A 67 -16.77 -15.42 -2.04
C GLY A 67 -18.01 -15.92 -1.29
N ALA A 68 -18.03 -15.86 0.04
CA ALA A 68 -19.18 -16.21 0.88
C ALA A 68 -20.38 -15.31 0.59
N MET A 69 -20.18 -13.98 0.50
CA MET A 69 -21.23 -13.04 0.12
C MET A 69 -21.79 -13.31 -1.28
N ARG A 70 -20.94 -13.61 -2.25
CA ARG A 70 -21.39 -13.93 -3.60
C ARG A 70 -22.14 -15.27 -3.69
N ALA A 71 -21.73 -16.27 -2.91
CA ALA A 71 -22.45 -17.53 -2.78
C ALA A 71 -23.84 -17.33 -2.17
N GLN A 72 -23.93 -16.48 -1.13
CA GLN A 72 -25.19 -16.12 -0.45
C GLN A 72 -26.17 -15.44 -1.43
N LEU A 73 -25.68 -14.54 -2.29
CA LEU A 73 -26.49 -13.75 -3.20
C LEU A 73 -26.65 -14.40 -4.61
N ALA A 74 -26.16 -15.62 -4.81
CA ALA A 74 -26.25 -16.30 -6.12
C ALA A 74 -27.68 -16.65 -6.53
N ARG A 75 -28.60 -16.75 -5.57
CA ARG A 75 -30.03 -17.02 -5.77
C ARG A 75 -30.88 -16.26 -4.78
N PRO A 76 -32.14 -15.94 -5.13
CA PRO A 76 -33.08 -15.28 -4.21
C PRO A 76 -33.41 -16.20 -3.03
N GLU A 77 -33.85 -15.58 -1.94
CA GLU A 77 -34.30 -16.26 -0.69
C GLU A 77 -33.28 -17.27 -0.15
N ASN A 78 -32.00 -17.10 -0.46
CA ASN A 78 -30.96 -17.97 0.07
C ASN A 78 -30.81 -17.72 1.58
N SER A 79 -30.75 -18.81 2.33
CA SER A 79 -30.63 -18.80 3.82
C SER A 79 -29.35 -19.47 4.30
N TRP A 80 -28.34 -19.61 3.45
CA TRP A 80 -27.08 -20.25 3.83
C TRP A 80 -26.33 -19.48 4.92
N ILE A 81 -26.34 -18.15 4.85
CA ILE A 81 -25.77 -17.26 5.85
C ILE A 81 -26.89 -16.42 6.44
N GLY A 82 -27.02 -16.41 7.78
CA GLY A 82 -27.97 -15.54 8.47
C GLY A 82 -27.52 -14.07 8.50
N PRO A 83 -28.45 -13.13 8.77
CA PRO A 83 -28.18 -11.69 8.66
C PRO A 83 -27.06 -11.21 9.61
N ASP A 84 -26.97 -11.73 10.83
CA ASP A 84 -25.91 -11.33 11.78
C ASP A 84 -24.52 -11.70 11.28
N LEU A 85 -24.33 -12.94 10.83
CA LEU A 85 -23.06 -13.40 10.27
C LEU A 85 -22.75 -12.67 8.94
N TYR A 86 -23.76 -12.40 8.11
CA TYR A 86 -23.58 -11.65 6.89
C TYR A 86 -23.07 -10.22 7.16
N ASN A 87 -23.62 -9.55 8.19
CA ASN A 87 -23.18 -8.21 8.61
C ASN A 87 -21.73 -8.23 9.09
N GLN A 88 -21.31 -9.25 9.82
CA GLN A 88 -19.91 -9.42 10.19
C GLN A 88 -19.03 -9.68 8.96
N ILE A 89 -19.43 -10.56 8.05
CA ILE A 89 -18.63 -10.90 6.85
C ILE A 89 -18.42 -9.69 5.94
N PHE A 90 -19.45 -8.90 5.63
CA PHE A 90 -19.24 -7.73 4.78
C PHE A 90 -18.42 -6.63 5.46
N THR A 91 -18.55 -6.49 6.79
CA THR A 91 -17.74 -5.55 7.57
C THR A 91 -16.27 -6.00 7.60
N MET A 92 -16.03 -7.29 7.85
CA MET A 92 -14.69 -7.88 7.79
C MET A 92 -14.06 -7.74 6.43
N HIS A 93 -14.82 -8.08 5.34
CA HIS A 93 -14.34 -7.91 3.98
C HIS A 93 -13.88 -6.48 3.71
N GLY A 94 -14.74 -5.47 3.95
CA GLY A 94 -14.42 -4.07 3.71
C GLY A 94 -13.21 -3.61 4.55
N THR A 95 -13.22 -3.90 5.85
CA THR A 95 -12.13 -3.52 6.77
C THR A 95 -10.82 -4.20 6.39
N THR A 96 -10.84 -5.48 6.08
CA THR A 96 -9.65 -6.24 5.66
C THR A 96 -9.08 -5.71 4.36
N MET A 97 -9.92 -5.48 3.35
CA MET A 97 -9.46 -5.04 2.04
C MET A 97 -8.88 -3.63 2.06
N MET A 98 -9.45 -2.72 2.83
CA MET A 98 -8.98 -1.33 2.92
C MET A 98 -7.77 -1.21 3.85
N PHE A 99 -7.91 -1.61 5.12
CA PHE A 99 -6.93 -1.36 6.17
C PHE A 99 -5.84 -2.44 6.32
N LEU A 100 -6.12 -3.71 5.95
CA LEU A 100 -5.15 -4.79 6.12
C LEU A 100 -4.53 -5.29 4.82
N PHE A 101 -5.10 -4.94 3.66
CA PHE A 101 -4.52 -5.33 2.38
C PHE A 101 -4.06 -4.13 1.56
N ALA A 102 -4.98 -3.25 1.11
CA ALA A 102 -4.69 -2.29 0.05
C ALA A 102 -3.64 -1.25 0.47
N VAL A 103 -3.83 -0.55 1.58
CA VAL A 103 -2.85 0.42 2.09
C VAL A 103 -1.54 -0.26 2.48
N PRO A 104 -1.54 -1.37 3.27
CA PRO A 104 -0.31 -2.04 3.65
C PRO A 104 0.50 -2.61 2.49
N VAL A 105 -0.12 -3.19 1.46
CA VAL A 105 0.62 -3.76 0.32
C VAL A 105 1.27 -2.66 -0.52
N MET A 106 0.57 -1.54 -0.77
CA MET A 106 1.13 -0.40 -1.50
C MET A 106 2.32 0.20 -0.75
N THR A 107 2.17 0.36 0.56
CA THR A 107 3.24 0.85 1.44
C THR A 107 4.43 -0.13 1.49
N ALA A 108 4.16 -1.43 1.55
CA ALA A 108 5.19 -2.48 1.57
C ALA A 108 6.05 -2.50 0.30
N VAL A 109 5.42 -2.34 -0.86
CA VAL A 109 6.13 -2.21 -2.14
C VAL A 109 7.02 -0.96 -2.13
N GLY A 110 6.52 0.17 -1.61
CA GLY A 110 7.31 1.38 -1.41
C GLY A 110 8.51 1.17 -0.48
N LEU A 111 8.29 0.59 0.70
CA LEU A 111 9.36 0.31 1.66
C LEU A 111 10.44 -0.63 1.11
N TYR A 112 10.08 -1.55 0.21
CA TYR A 112 11.02 -2.47 -0.42
C TYR A 112 11.78 -1.81 -1.58
N PHE A 113 11.08 -1.13 -2.51
CA PHE A 113 11.66 -0.67 -3.77
C PHE A 113 12.16 0.78 -3.76
N VAL A 114 11.59 1.67 -2.96
CA VAL A 114 12.07 3.08 -2.91
C VAL A 114 13.55 3.16 -2.55
N PRO A 115 14.08 2.48 -1.50
CA PRO A 115 15.52 2.52 -1.22
C PRO A 115 16.39 2.00 -2.36
N LEU A 116 15.94 0.94 -3.04
CA LEU A 116 16.62 0.40 -4.22
C LEU A 116 16.66 1.41 -5.37
N MET A 117 15.53 2.06 -5.65
CA MET A 117 15.40 3.02 -6.75
C MET A 117 16.17 4.31 -6.53
N ILE A 118 16.32 4.73 -5.27
CA ILE A 118 17.05 5.96 -4.95
C ILE A 118 18.52 5.72 -4.60
N GLY A 119 19.00 4.47 -4.62
CA GLY A 119 20.40 4.14 -4.45
C GLY A 119 20.90 4.14 -3.00
N THR A 120 20.05 3.85 -2.01
CA THR A 120 20.45 3.76 -0.60
C THR A 120 20.45 2.32 -0.06
N ARG A 121 21.25 2.07 0.99
CA ARG A 121 21.41 0.73 1.59
C ARG A 121 20.26 0.31 2.50
N ASN A 122 19.57 1.26 3.14
CA ASN A 122 18.43 0.99 4.02
C ASN A 122 17.54 2.24 4.11
N VAL A 123 16.36 2.10 4.69
CA VAL A 123 15.47 3.21 5.03
C VAL A 123 16.03 4.05 6.18
N PHE A 124 15.56 5.29 6.33
CA PHE A 124 15.97 6.23 7.38
C PHE A 124 15.87 5.66 8.80
N ALA A 125 14.75 5.05 9.16
CA ALA A 125 14.48 4.56 10.52
C ALA A 125 14.10 3.07 10.50
N PRO A 126 15.07 2.14 10.33
CA PRO A 126 14.77 0.72 10.12
C PRO A 126 14.13 0.04 11.34
N ARG A 127 14.38 0.53 12.58
CA ARG A 127 13.70 0.06 13.79
C ARG A 127 12.23 0.49 13.83
N LEU A 128 11.91 1.70 13.37
CA LEU A 128 10.53 2.18 13.24
C LEU A 128 9.77 1.38 12.16
N ASN A 129 10.43 1.01 11.07
CA ASN A 129 9.89 0.13 10.05
C ASN A 129 9.49 -1.25 10.61
N LEU A 130 10.36 -1.83 11.44
CA LEU A 130 10.08 -3.11 12.10
C LEU A 130 8.93 -3.01 13.12
N TYR A 131 8.87 -1.92 13.89
CA TYR A 131 7.76 -1.62 14.80
C TYR A 131 6.43 -1.54 14.05
N GLY A 132 6.36 -0.78 12.98
CA GLY A 132 5.16 -0.66 12.15
C GLY A 132 4.69 -2.02 11.62
N TYR A 133 5.60 -2.87 11.15
CA TYR A 133 5.25 -4.21 10.70
C TYR A 133 4.55 -5.03 11.79
N PHE A 134 5.09 -5.06 13.01
CA PHE A 134 4.48 -5.83 14.09
C PHE A 134 3.18 -5.22 14.60
N THR A 135 3.06 -3.90 14.61
CA THR A 135 1.82 -3.19 14.91
C THR A 135 0.69 -3.62 13.96
N TYR A 136 0.98 -3.65 12.67
CA TYR A 136 0.06 -4.11 11.63
C TYR A 136 -0.34 -5.58 11.81
N VAL A 137 0.63 -6.47 12.02
CA VAL A 137 0.37 -7.92 12.18
C VAL A 137 -0.47 -8.21 13.43
N ILE A 138 -0.13 -7.59 14.56
CA ILE A 138 -0.83 -7.79 15.82
C ILE A 138 -2.29 -7.29 15.70
N GLY A 139 -2.49 -6.11 15.12
CA GLY A 139 -3.83 -5.55 14.92
C GLY A 139 -4.70 -6.41 14.00
N GLY A 140 -4.17 -6.83 12.86
CA GLY A 140 -4.88 -7.69 11.92
C GLY A 140 -5.18 -9.08 12.50
N ALA A 141 -4.23 -9.67 13.23
CA ALA A 141 -4.45 -10.96 13.90
C ALA A 141 -5.53 -10.84 14.98
N PHE A 142 -5.54 -9.74 15.74
CA PHE A 142 -6.56 -9.48 16.76
C PHE A 142 -7.96 -9.31 16.14
N LEU A 143 -8.07 -8.60 15.02
CA LEU A 143 -9.33 -8.44 14.28
C LEU A 143 -9.91 -9.82 13.87
N TYR A 144 -9.09 -10.68 13.29
CA TYR A 144 -9.52 -12.01 12.88
C TYR A 144 -9.82 -12.93 14.07
N PHE A 145 -9.03 -12.83 15.14
CA PHE A 145 -9.35 -13.54 16.40
C PHE A 145 -10.74 -13.14 16.92
N SER A 146 -11.07 -11.85 16.94
CA SER A 146 -12.38 -11.36 17.37
C SER A 146 -13.53 -11.93 16.53
N PHE A 147 -13.33 -12.05 15.22
CA PHE A 147 -14.29 -12.64 14.30
C PHE A 147 -14.55 -14.12 14.62
N PHE A 148 -13.50 -14.92 14.85
CA PHE A 148 -13.64 -16.34 15.18
C PHE A 148 -14.33 -16.61 16.52
N VAL A 149 -14.22 -15.69 17.47
CA VAL A 149 -14.92 -15.78 18.77
C VAL A 149 -16.28 -15.04 18.79
N ASN A 150 -16.82 -14.73 17.60
CA ASN A 150 -18.12 -14.07 17.41
C ASN A 150 -18.22 -12.65 18.03
N THR A 151 -17.11 -11.97 18.16
CA THR A 151 -17.03 -10.54 18.54
C THR A 151 -16.49 -9.67 17.41
N GLY A 152 -16.49 -10.21 16.20
CA GLY A 152 -16.07 -9.48 14.99
C GLY A 152 -17.01 -8.31 14.70
N PRO A 153 -16.49 -7.21 14.11
CA PRO A 153 -17.27 -6.01 13.81
C PRO A 153 -18.38 -6.29 12.79
N ASP A 154 -19.48 -5.54 12.91
CA ASP A 154 -20.70 -5.72 12.12
C ASP A 154 -21.34 -4.39 11.64
N ALA A 155 -20.71 -3.24 11.95
CA ALA A 155 -21.26 -1.91 11.63
C ALA A 155 -20.87 -1.37 10.24
N GLY A 156 -20.27 -2.20 9.39
CA GLY A 156 -19.65 -1.79 8.12
C GLY A 156 -18.27 -1.15 8.34
N TRP A 157 -17.47 -1.09 7.27
CA TRP A 157 -16.08 -0.62 7.36
C TRP A 157 -15.94 0.89 7.65
N PHE A 158 -17.02 1.65 7.62
CA PHE A 158 -17.04 3.07 7.99
C PHE A 158 -17.94 3.41 9.20
N ALA A 159 -18.53 2.39 9.84
CA ALA A 159 -19.20 2.45 11.15
C ALA A 159 -19.99 3.74 11.45
N TYR A 160 -20.94 4.10 10.61
CA TYR A 160 -21.70 5.34 10.75
C TYR A 160 -22.46 5.46 12.08
N THR A 161 -22.32 6.62 12.71
CA THR A 161 -23.16 7.04 13.82
C THR A 161 -24.50 7.59 13.30
N PRO A 162 -25.60 7.49 14.07
CA PRO A 162 -25.66 6.97 15.45
C PRO A 162 -25.71 5.46 15.57
N LEU A 163 -25.83 4.69 14.48
CA LEU A 163 -26.00 3.23 14.49
C LEU A 163 -24.83 2.49 15.17
N SER A 164 -23.61 2.98 15.08
CA SER A 164 -22.43 2.46 15.76
C SER A 164 -22.31 2.92 17.23
N GLY A 165 -23.17 3.83 17.67
CA GLY A 165 -23.22 4.27 19.05
C GLY A 165 -23.69 3.17 20.02
N PRO A 166 -23.51 3.37 21.36
CA PRO A 166 -23.83 2.36 22.36
C PRO A 166 -25.31 2.00 22.42
N GLN A 167 -26.19 2.91 22.00
CA GLN A 167 -27.65 2.73 22.00
C GLN A 167 -28.13 1.71 20.96
N PHE A 168 -27.51 1.70 19.77
CA PHE A 168 -27.92 0.85 18.63
C PHE A 168 -27.02 -0.37 18.44
N SER A 169 -25.76 -0.28 18.84
CA SER A 169 -24.77 -1.37 18.76
C SER A 169 -24.19 -1.63 20.15
N PRO A 170 -24.98 -2.19 21.10
CA PRO A 170 -24.47 -2.55 22.41
C PRO A 170 -23.43 -3.67 22.28
N GLY A 171 -22.54 -3.79 23.23
CA GLY A 171 -21.46 -4.80 23.21
C GLY A 171 -20.16 -4.25 22.66
N LYS A 172 -19.22 -5.13 22.28
CA LYS A 172 -17.83 -4.75 22.00
C LYS A 172 -17.41 -4.82 20.52
N ARG A 173 -18.30 -5.20 19.60
CA ARG A 173 -17.97 -5.36 18.17
C ARG A 173 -17.45 -4.07 17.54
N VAL A 174 -18.12 -2.94 17.81
CA VAL A 174 -17.68 -1.62 17.29
C VAL A 174 -16.41 -1.15 17.97
N ASP A 175 -16.25 -1.42 19.28
CA ASP A 175 -15.04 -1.07 20.01
C ASP A 175 -13.82 -1.83 19.48
N VAL A 176 -13.98 -3.12 19.14
CA VAL A 176 -12.94 -3.92 18.47
C VAL A 176 -12.55 -3.26 17.15
N TRP A 177 -13.53 -2.88 16.33
CA TRP A 177 -13.26 -2.20 15.05
C TRP A 177 -12.49 -0.90 15.26
N ALA A 178 -12.98 0.01 16.10
CA ALA A 178 -12.40 1.34 16.31
C ALA A 178 -10.95 1.26 16.85
N GLN A 179 -10.70 0.40 17.85
CA GLN A 179 -9.38 0.25 18.43
C GLN A 179 -8.40 -0.45 17.46
N THR A 180 -8.86 -1.46 16.71
CA THR A 180 -8.00 -2.16 15.75
C THR A 180 -7.57 -1.23 14.61
N ILE A 181 -8.49 -0.45 14.05
CA ILE A 181 -8.16 0.50 12.98
C ILE A 181 -7.13 1.50 13.47
N THR A 182 -7.39 2.21 14.57
CA THR A 182 -6.44 3.19 15.10
C THR A 182 -5.07 2.58 15.38
N PHE A 183 -5.04 1.35 15.89
CA PHE A 183 -3.78 0.65 16.15
C PHE A 183 -3.02 0.30 14.86
N THR A 184 -3.69 -0.19 13.83
CA THR A 184 -3.04 -0.53 12.55
C THR A 184 -2.58 0.69 11.77
N GLU A 185 -3.26 1.83 11.91
CA GLU A 185 -2.87 3.09 11.24
C GLU A 185 -1.54 3.66 11.73
N ILE A 186 -1.12 3.34 12.96
CA ILE A 186 0.22 3.68 13.45
C ILE A 186 1.29 3.11 12.50
N ALA A 187 1.06 1.92 11.94
CA ALA A 187 1.98 1.31 10.98
C ALA A 187 2.07 2.12 9.66
N ALA A 188 0.94 2.59 9.15
CA ALA A 188 0.91 3.41 7.93
C ALA A 188 1.60 4.77 8.14
N LEU A 189 1.34 5.43 9.28
CA LEU A 189 2.02 6.69 9.65
C LEU A 189 3.53 6.50 9.80
N ALA A 190 3.96 5.43 10.47
CA ALA A 190 5.40 5.11 10.60
C ALA A 190 6.05 4.93 9.24
N ALA A 191 5.43 4.15 8.35
CA ALA A 191 5.95 3.92 7.00
C ALA A 191 5.98 5.20 6.16
N ALA A 192 4.96 6.06 6.27
CA ALA A 192 4.91 7.34 5.55
C ALA A 192 6.06 8.27 5.96
N VAL A 193 6.29 8.45 7.26
CA VAL A 193 7.42 9.25 7.77
C VAL A 193 8.76 8.68 7.29
N ILE A 194 8.91 7.35 7.34
CA ILE A 194 10.12 6.67 6.88
C ILE A 194 10.36 6.97 5.38
N ILE A 195 9.36 6.83 4.53
CA ILE A 195 9.50 7.07 3.09
C ILE A 195 9.83 8.53 2.81
N ILE A 196 9.12 9.50 3.45
CA ILE A 196 9.39 10.94 3.28
C ILE A 196 10.86 11.25 3.59
N VAL A 197 11.33 10.85 4.76
CA VAL A 197 12.72 11.18 5.18
C VAL A 197 13.74 10.43 4.32
N THR A 198 13.49 9.15 3.99
CA THR A 198 14.38 8.37 3.13
C THR A 198 14.52 9.03 1.76
N VAL A 199 13.41 9.44 1.14
CA VAL A 199 13.42 10.09 -0.18
C VAL A 199 14.11 11.45 -0.11
N PHE A 200 13.88 12.25 0.91
CA PHE A 200 14.49 13.58 0.97
C PHE A 200 15.96 13.56 1.38
N LYS A 201 16.39 12.61 2.23
CA LYS A 201 17.71 12.65 2.88
C LYS A 201 18.68 11.55 2.46
N GLN A 202 18.23 10.53 1.69
CA GLN A 202 19.09 9.37 1.40
C GLN A 202 19.17 9.02 -0.09
N ARG A 203 18.82 9.94 -0.99
CA ARG A 203 19.01 9.70 -2.43
C ARG A 203 20.48 9.62 -2.78
N ALA A 204 20.79 8.77 -3.75
CA ALA A 204 22.13 8.71 -4.34
C ALA A 204 22.57 10.10 -4.82
N PRO A 205 23.84 10.48 -4.65
CA PRO A 205 24.34 11.78 -5.11
C PRO A 205 23.99 12.03 -6.56
N GLY A 206 23.55 13.26 -6.85
CA GLY A 206 23.11 13.68 -8.16
C GLY A 206 21.71 13.24 -8.59
N MET A 207 21.01 12.42 -7.80
CA MET A 207 19.57 12.14 -7.99
C MET A 207 18.73 13.30 -7.43
N SER A 208 18.82 14.46 -8.09
CA SER A 208 17.96 15.61 -7.79
C SER A 208 16.47 15.27 -7.99
N LEU A 209 15.57 16.12 -7.47
CA LEU A 209 14.13 15.85 -7.53
C LEU A 209 13.61 15.57 -8.95
N ASN A 210 14.16 16.25 -9.96
CA ASN A 210 13.79 16.09 -11.37
C ASN A 210 14.38 14.82 -12.02
N ARG A 211 15.14 14.01 -11.30
CA ARG A 211 15.70 12.72 -11.75
C ARG A 211 15.13 11.52 -11.03
N MET A 212 14.17 11.74 -10.12
CA MET A 212 13.54 10.64 -9.40
C MET A 212 12.58 9.86 -10.28
N PRO A 213 12.58 8.51 -10.21
CA PRO A 213 11.55 7.70 -10.87
C PRO A 213 10.13 8.10 -10.45
N LEU A 214 9.17 8.01 -11.38
CA LEU A 214 7.75 8.37 -11.11
C LEU A 214 7.13 7.54 -9.99
N PHE A 215 7.57 6.29 -9.80
CA PHE A 215 7.14 5.50 -8.65
C PHE A 215 7.60 6.11 -7.31
N VAL A 216 8.80 6.65 -7.25
CA VAL A 216 9.30 7.34 -6.04
C VAL A 216 8.49 8.60 -5.75
N TRP A 217 8.14 9.38 -6.80
CA TRP A 217 7.23 10.52 -6.66
C TRP A 217 5.84 10.10 -6.17
N ALA A 218 5.27 9.04 -6.74
CA ALA A 218 3.98 8.51 -6.31
C ALA A 218 4.00 8.11 -4.83
N MET A 219 5.05 7.41 -4.39
CA MET A 219 5.22 7.02 -2.99
C MET A 219 5.43 8.21 -2.06
N LEU A 220 6.15 9.24 -2.50
CA LEU A 220 6.36 10.47 -1.73
C LEU A 220 5.04 11.22 -1.51
N VAL A 221 4.27 11.45 -2.58
CA VAL A 221 2.95 12.12 -2.50
C VAL A 221 2.01 11.31 -1.62
N THR A 222 1.93 9.99 -1.82
CA THR A 222 1.14 9.08 -0.99
C THR A 222 1.51 9.18 0.48
N SER A 223 2.80 9.25 0.79
CA SER A 223 3.27 9.35 2.18
C SER A 223 2.84 10.66 2.85
N PHE A 224 2.86 11.78 2.13
CA PHE A 224 2.28 13.03 2.64
C PHE A 224 0.77 12.90 2.85
N MET A 225 0.05 12.26 1.92
CA MET A 225 -1.38 12.04 2.09
C MET A 225 -1.69 11.21 3.34
N ILE A 226 -0.94 10.15 3.62
CA ILE A 226 -1.09 9.33 4.83
C ILE A 226 -0.92 10.20 6.10
N VAL A 227 0.14 11.01 6.17
CA VAL A 227 0.41 11.87 7.34
C VAL A 227 -0.74 12.85 7.59
N PHE A 228 -1.37 13.37 6.54
CA PHE A 228 -2.47 14.34 6.69
C PHE A 228 -3.84 13.70 6.84
N SER A 229 -4.08 12.49 6.35
CA SER A 229 -5.40 11.86 6.37
C SER A 229 -5.66 10.95 7.58
N MET A 230 -4.68 10.11 7.96
CA MET A 230 -4.86 9.12 9.04
C MET A 230 -5.24 9.72 10.41
N PRO A 231 -4.72 10.89 10.83
CA PRO A 231 -5.12 11.48 12.11
C PRO A 231 -6.63 11.75 12.23
N TRP A 232 -7.35 11.98 11.14
CA TRP A 232 -8.78 12.28 11.18
C TRP A 232 -9.62 11.06 11.53
N VAL A 233 -9.37 9.92 10.91
CA VAL A 233 -10.08 8.69 11.24
C VAL A 233 -9.64 8.17 12.61
N ALA A 234 -8.37 8.31 12.99
CA ALA A 234 -7.89 8.00 14.32
C ALA A 234 -8.60 8.84 15.39
N THR A 235 -8.73 10.15 15.17
CA THR A 235 -9.48 11.05 16.07
C THR A 235 -10.95 10.65 16.14
N GLY A 236 -11.62 10.46 14.99
CA GLY A 236 -13.03 10.07 14.95
C GLY A 236 -13.28 8.74 15.67
N SER A 237 -12.45 7.72 15.43
CA SER A 237 -12.60 6.42 16.08
C SER A 237 -12.34 6.47 17.58
N GLN A 238 -11.42 7.32 18.06
CA GLN A 238 -11.21 7.53 19.51
C GLN A 238 -12.36 8.33 20.16
N MET A 239 -12.94 9.31 19.46
CA MET A 239 -14.15 9.99 19.92
C MET A 239 -15.34 9.02 20.04
N LEU A 240 -15.51 8.11 19.06
CA LEU A 240 -16.52 7.05 19.13
C LEU A 240 -16.26 6.07 20.28
N ALA A 241 -15.00 5.68 20.47
CA ALA A 241 -14.62 4.83 21.61
C ALA A 241 -14.89 5.52 22.95
N ALA A 242 -14.69 6.84 23.06
CA ALA A 242 -15.01 7.61 24.26
C ALA A 242 -16.54 7.66 24.52
N ASP A 243 -17.37 7.90 23.49
CA ASP A 243 -18.84 7.85 23.60
C ASP A 243 -19.31 6.48 24.11
N ARG A 244 -18.62 5.40 23.75
CA ARG A 244 -18.98 4.03 24.11
C ARG A 244 -18.40 3.54 25.44
N LEU A 245 -17.28 4.10 25.90
CA LEU A 245 -16.54 3.62 27.08
C LEU A 245 -16.75 4.49 28.32
N ILE A 246 -16.85 5.81 28.14
CA ILE A 246 -16.93 6.80 29.21
C ILE A 246 -18.11 7.74 29.09
N ASP A 247 -19.07 7.40 28.20
CA ASP A 247 -20.36 8.11 28.05
C ASP A 247 -20.19 9.60 27.69
N THR A 248 -19.24 9.90 26.80
CA THR A 248 -19.21 11.19 26.11
C THR A 248 -20.28 11.21 25.01
N HIS A 249 -20.60 12.39 24.46
CA HIS A 249 -21.76 12.56 23.57
C HIS A 249 -21.37 13.23 22.25
N PHE A 250 -20.17 13.00 21.73
CA PHE A 250 -19.67 13.61 20.48
C PHE A 250 -20.63 13.40 19.31
N PHE A 251 -21.25 12.22 19.22
CA PHE A 251 -22.07 11.81 18.08
C PHE A 251 -23.53 11.58 18.45
N ASN A 252 -23.95 11.84 19.69
CA ASN A 252 -25.34 11.71 20.13
C ASN A 252 -26.09 13.03 20.00
N GLN A 253 -26.97 13.15 19.00
CA GLN A 253 -27.71 14.38 18.73
C GLN A 253 -28.70 14.76 19.85
N ALA A 254 -29.23 13.78 20.59
CA ALA A 254 -30.16 14.05 21.70
C ALA A 254 -29.51 14.81 22.86
N GLU A 255 -28.18 14.75 22.94
CA GLU A 255 -27.37 15.34 24.02
C GLU A 255 -26.36 16.38 23.52
N GLY A 256 -26.63 16.95 22.34
CA GLY A 256 -25.85 18.05 21.79
C GLY A 256 -24.68 17.67 20.90
N GLY A 257 -24.49 16.38 20.62
CA GLY A 257 -23.51 15.89 19.65
C GLY A 257 -24.00 15.98 18.20
N ASP A 258 -23.17 15.57 17.26
CA ASP A 258 -23.49 15.58 15.84
C ASP A 258 -23.06 14.30 15.12
N ALA A 259 -24.02 13.50 14.67
CA ALA A 259 -23.74 12.28 13.90
C ALA A 259 -23.07 12.57 12.53
N LEU A 260 -23.33 13.76 11.96
CA LEU A 260 -22.71 14.16 10.69
C LEU A 260 -21.21 14.46 10.85
N LEU A 261 -20.79 14.91 12.03
CA LEU A 261 -19.37 15.09 12.37
C LEU A 261 -18.56 13.80 12.16
N TRP A 262 -19.13 12.63 12.53
CA TRP A 262 -18.48 11.35 12.25
C TRP A 262 -18.22 11.16 10.76
N GLN A 263 -19.22 11.42 9.92
CA GLN A 263 -19.07 11.24 8.47
C GLN A 263 -18.03 12.20 7.89
N HIS A 264 -17.95 13.43 8.36
CA HIS A 264 -16.91 14.38 7.94
C HIS A 264 -15.51 13.91 8.34
N LEU A 265 -15.31 13.50 9.60
CA LEU A 265 -14.01 12.99 10.08
C LEU A 265 -13.60 11.72 9.33
N PHE A 266 -14.54 10.79 9.13
CA PHE A 266 -14.26 9.55 8.42
C PHE A 266 -13.93 9.81 6.94
N TRP A 267 -14.73 10.59 6.22
CA TRP A 267 -14.53 10.75 4.77
C TRP A 267 -13.42 11.74 4.42
N PHE A 268 -13.08 12.67 5.29
CA PHE A 268 -11.86 13.48 5.12
C PHE A 268 -10.59 12.62 5.14
N PHE A 269 -10.65 11.45 5.74
CA PHE A 269 -9.69 10.36 5.56
C PHE A 269 -10.07 9.45 4.39
N GLY A 270 -11.31 8.99 4.29
CA GLY A 270 -11.72 7.87 3.43
C GLY A 270 -11.61 8.15 1.94
N HIS A 271 -11.77 9.40 1.49
CA HIS A 271 -11.50 9.73 0.09
C HIS A 271 -10.00 9.84 -0.20
N PRO A 272 -9.18 10.58 0.58
CA PRO A 272 -7.73 10.44 0.46
C PRO A 272 -7.23 9.00 0.52
N GLU A 273 -7.84 8.11 1.31
CA GLU A 273 -7.46 6.70 1.38
C GLU A 273 -7.51 6.00 0.02
N VAL A 274 -8.57 6.21 -0.77
CA VAL A 274 -8.66 5.58 -2.09
C VAL A 274 -7.57 6.08 -3.04
N TYR A 275 -7.12 7.33 -2.90
CA TYR A 275 -5.98 7.85 -3.64
C TYR A 275 -4.62 7.41 -3.06
N ILE A 276 -4.52 7.14 -1.77
CA ILE A 276 -3.37 6.50 -1.13
C ILE A 276 -3.12 5.10 -1.72
N ILE A 277 -4.20 4.39 -2.09
CA ILE A 277 -4.12 3.10 -2.80
C ILE A 277 -3.78 3.33 -4.29
N PHE A 278 -4.35 4.32 -4.92
CA PHE A 278 -4.29 4.54 -6.36
C PHE A 278 -2.95 5.14 -6.82
N LEU A 279 -2.39 6.15 -6.14
CA LEU A 279 -1.16 6.82 -6.57
C LEU A 279 0.06 5.87 -6.67
N PRO A 280 0.34 4.98 -5.71
CA PRO A 280 1.41 4.00 -5.88
C PRO A 280 1.22 3.11 -7.10
N ALA A 281 -0.02 2.72 -7.39
CA ALA A 281 -0.36 1.94 -8.57
C ALA A 281 -0.03 2.68 -9.87
N LEU A 282 -0.26 4.00 -9.94
CA LEU A 282 0.12 4.83 -11.09
C LEU A 282 1.65 4.89 -11.27
N GLY A 283 2.39 4.93 -10.18
CA GLY A 283 3.84 4.81 -10.19
C GLY A 283 4.31 3.47 -10.75
N MET A 284 3.65 2.37 -10.37
CA MET A 284 3.91 1.02 -10.90
C MET A 284 3.63 0.95 -12.41
N VAL A 285 2.51 1.51 -12.85
CA VAL A 285 2.15 1.61 -14.28
C VAL A 285 3.25 2.34 -15.04
N SER A 286 3.73 3.47 -14.52
CA SER A 286 4.78 4.26 -15.17
C SER A 286 6.08 3.46 -15.34
N ALA A 287 6.53 2.75 -14.30
CA ALA A 287 7.74 1.92 -14.37
C ALA A 287 7.60 0.78 -15.41
N ILE A 288 6.43 0.15 -15.47
CA ILE A 288 6.16 -0.93 -16.43
C ILE A 288 6.08 -0.37 -17.87
N VAL A 289 5.34 0.71 -18.10
CA VAL A 289 5.20 1.32 -19.43
C VAL A 289 6.56 1.74 -19.97
N GLU A 290 7.36 2.47 -19.19
CA GLU A 290 8.71 2.88 -19.57
C GLU A 290 9.57 1.69 -20.00
N THR A 291 9.65 0.67 -19.14
CA THR A 291 10.48 -0.51 -19.38
C THR A 291 10.04 -1.29 -20.62
N PHE A 292 8.73 -1.55 -20.77
CA PHE A 292 8.23 -2.42 -21.83
C PHE A 292 7.96 -1.70 -23.16
N THR A 293 8.01 -0.37 -23.19
CA THR A 293 8.05 0.42 -24.44
C THR A 293 9.47 0.77 -24.89
N GLY A 294 10.46 0.65 -23.98
CA GLY A 294 11.86 0.96 -24.22
C GLY A 294 12.09 2.45 -24.45
N ARG A 295 11.33 3.31 -23.78
CA ARG A 295 11.47 4.78 -23.90
C ARG A 295 10.96 5.50 -22.64
N PRO A 296 11.49 6.72 -22.35
CA PRO A 296 11.00 7.55 -21.26
C PRO A 296 9.50 7.85 -21.34
N ILE A 297 8.88 8.04 -20.20
CA ILE A 297 7.46 8.44 -20.12
C ILE A 297 7.26 9.81 -20.79
N PHE A 298 6.25 9.91 -21.62
CA PHE A 298 5.88 11.16 -22.27
C PHE A 298 5.45 12.21 -21.24
N GLY A 299 6.14 13.35 -21.23
CA GLY A 299 5.79 14.47 -20.38
C GLY A 299 6.09 14.26 -18.88
N TYR A 300 7.25 13.73 -18.51
CA TYR A 300 7.65 13.50 -17.13
C TYR A 300 7.31 14.65 -16.16
N PRO A 301 7.61 15.94 -16.43
CA PRO A 301 7.24 17.02 -15.50
C PRO A 301 5.73 17.15 -15.30
N VAL A 302 4.96 16.93 -16.36
CA VAL A 302 3.49 16.99 -16.31
C VAL A 302 2.94 15.79 -15.51
N MET A 303 3.57 14.61 -15.63
CA MET A 303 3.24 13.44 -14.81
C MET A 303 3.50 13.70 -13.33
N VAL A 304 4.63 14.28 -12.96
CA VAL A 304 4.95 14.66 -11.58
C VAL A 304 3.91 15.66 -11.05
N LEU A 305 3.62 16.73 -11.79
CA LEU A 305 2.61 17.71 -11.41
C LEU A 305 1.21 17.09 -11.26
N SER A 306 0.86 16.14 -12.14
CA SER A 306 -0.41 15.41 -12.04
C SER A 306 -0.51 14.58 -10.77
N LEU A 307 0.57 13.88 -10.37
CA LEU A 307 0.61 13.11 -9.12
C LEU A 307 0.40 14.04 -7.91
N ILE A 308 1.14 15.16 -7.85
CA ILE A 308 1.04 16.15 -6.77
C ILE A 308 -0.37 16.76 -6.74
N THR A 309 -0.89 17.16 -7.89
CA THR A 309 -2.23 17.77 -8.00
C THR A 309 -3.32 16.79 -7.55
N THR A 310 -3.25 15.53 -7.99
CA THR A 310 -4.19 14.49 -7.55
C THR A 310 -4.16 14.32 -6.03
N GLY A 311 -2.97 14.21 -5.45
CA GLY A 311 -2.81 14.06 -3.99
C GLY A 311 -3.36 15.26 -3.21
N PHE A 312 -3.14 16.48 -3.69
CA PHE A 312 -3.67 17.69 -3.06
C PHE A 312 -5.19 17.79 -3.20
N MET A 313 -5.73 17.60 -4.41
CA MET A 313 -7.16 17.71 -4.70
C MET A 313 -7.98 16.67 -3.93
N ALA A 314 -7.41 15.50 -3.65
CA ALA A 314 -8.08 14.43 -2.91
C ALA A 314 -8.65 14.89 -1.55
N PHE A 315 -8.03 15.89 -0.92
CA PHE A 315 -8.53 16.49 0.33
C PHE A 315 -9.66 17.49 0.17
N GLY A 316 -9.96 17.93 -1.05
CA GLY A 316 -10.95 18.97 -1.33
C GLY A 316 -12.32 18.45 -1.77
N LEU A 317 -12.59 17.14 -1.73
CA LEU A 317 -13.76 16.57 -2.42
C LEU A 317 -14.50 15.45 -1.67
N TRP A 318 -14.18 15.17 -0.41
CA TRP A 318 -14.71 14.05 0.39
C TRP A 318 -16.24 14.04 0.55
N VAL A 319 -16.91 15.19 0.43
CA VAL A 319 -18.37 15.31 0.69
C VAL A 319 -19.23 14.60 -0.36
N HIS A 320 -18.65 14.20 -1.51
CA HIS A 320 -19.40 13.37 -2.45
C HIS A 320 -19.79 11.99 -1.88
N HIS A 321 -19.14 11.53 -0.81
CA HIS A 321 -19.61 10.38 -0.03
C HIS A 321 -20.82 10.68 0.87
N MET A 322 -21.26 11.94 0.94
CA MET A 322 -22.25 12.43 1.89
C MET A 322 -23.41 13.17 1.20
N PHE A 323 -23.57 13.07 -0.13
CA PHE A 323 -24.60 13.81 -0.86
C PHE A 323 -26.03 13.46 -0.45
N ALA A 324 -26.27 12.27 0.07
CA ALA A 324 -27.58 11.86 0.62
C ALA A 324 -27.79 12.29 2.10
N THR A 325 -26.96 13.20 2.62
CA THR A 325 -27.12 13.83 3.94
C THR A 325 -27.54 15.30 3.80
N PRO A 326 -27.98 16.01 4.87
CA PRO A 326 -28.50 17.38 4.79
C PRO A 326 -27.38 18.43 4.56
N ILE A 327 -26.52 18.20 3.57
CA ILE A 327 -25.52 19.18 3.12
C ILE A 327 -26.25 20.33 2.37
N PRO A 328 -25.95 21.59 2.69
CA PRO A 328 -26.53 22.73 1.97
C PRO A 328 -26.25 22.67 0.46
N GLN A 329 -27.21 23.14 -0.36
CA GLN A 329 -27.12 23.09 -1.83
C GLN A 329 -25.83 23.72 -2.38
N LEU A 330 -25.39 24.84 -1.79
CA LEU A 330 -24.10 25.46 -2.18
C LEU A 330 -22.91 24.52 -1.96
N GLY A 331 -22.90 23.81 -0.83
CA GLY A 331 -21.90 22.80 -0.54
C GLY A 331 -21.96 21.63 -1.53
N GLN A 332 -23.16 21.12 -1.82
CA GLN A 332 -23.35 20.06 -2.82
C GLN A 332 -22.81 20.48 -4.20
N SER A 333 -23.11 21.71 -4.65
CA SER A 333 -22.62 22.24 -5.93
C SER A 333 -21.09 22.38 -5.94
N PHE A 334 -20.51 22.91 -4.86
CA PHE A 334 -19.05 23.04 -4.73
C PHE A 334 -18.36 21.68 -4.81
N PHE A 335 -18.81 20.70 -4.01
CA PHE A 335 -18.16 19.38 -3.97
C PHE A 335 -18.44 18.55 -5.22
N THR A 336 -19.54 18.76 -5.94
CA THR A 336 -19.75 18.22 -7.30
C THR A 336 -18.67 18.72 -8.26
N ALA A 337 -18.45 20.03 -8.31
CA ALA A 337 -17.43 20.62 -9.18
C ALA A 337 -16.03 20.13 -8.80
N ALA A 338 -15.66 20.17 -7.53
CA ALA A 338 -14.37 19.72 -7.04
C ALA A 338 -14.11 18.23 -7.37
N SER A 339 -15.11 17.38 -7.16
CA SER A 339 -15.03 15.94 -7.43
C SER A 339 -14.91 15.62 -8.94
N THR A 340 -15.56 16.41 -9.78
CA THR A 340 -15.45 16.24 -11.24
C THR A 340 -14.06 16.69 -11.74
N MET A 341 -13.49 17.73 -11.15
CA MET A 341 -12.18 18.28 -11.56
C MET A 341 -11.01 17.33 -11.38
N ILE A 342 -11.09 16.37 -10.46
CA ILE A 342 -9.99 15.40 -10.24
C ILE A 342 -9.78 14.47 -11.45
N ALA A 343 -10.76 14.36 -12.33
CA ALA A 343 -10.61 13.65 -13.60
C ALA A 343 -9.55 14.29 -14.53
N ILE A 344 -9.24 15.58 -14.37
CA ILE A 344 -8.29 16.29 -15.22
C ILE A 344 -6.85 15.75 -15.02
N PRO A 345 -6.23 15.80 -13.82
CA PRO A 345 -4.90 15.27 -13.64
C PRO A 345 -4.82 13.76 -13.91
N THR A 346 -5.85 12.99 -13.59
CA THR A 346 -5.90 11.55 -13.89
C THR A 346 -5.96 11.30 -15.40
N GLY A 347 -6.74 12.08 -16.14
CA GLY A 347 -6.78 12.02 -17.61
C GLY A 347 -5.44 12.33 -18.25
N VAL A 348 -4.72 13.34 -17.76
CA VAL A 348 -3.35 13.65 -18.19
C VAL A 348 -2.43 12.43 -18.06
N GLN A 349 -2.48 11.72 -16.95
CA GLN A 349 -1.66 10.53 -16.72
C GLN A 349 -1.99 9.42 -17.73
N ILE A 350 -3.28 9.12 -17.92
CA ILE A 350 -3.71 8.10 -18.89
C ILE A 350 -3.26 8.46 -20.31
N PHE A 351 -3.44 9.70 -20.74
CA PHE A 351 -2.99 10.14 -22.07
C PHE A 351 -1.47 10.07 -22.22
N SER A 352 -0.70 10.37 -21.18
CA SER A 352 0.77 10.27 -21.21
C SER A 352 1.23 8.81 -21.37
N TRP A 353 0.59 7.85 -20.71
CA TRP A 353 0.90 6.41 -20.91
C TRP A 353 0.49 5.95 -22.31
N ILE A 354 -0.69 6.31 -22.82
CA ILE A 354 -1.13 5.99 -24.16
C ILE A 354 -0.14 6.58 -25.19
N ALA A 355 0.28 7.84 -25.04
CA ALA A 355 1.25 8.48 -25.91
C ALA A 355 2.61 7.77 -25.87
N THR A 356 3.06 7.33 -24.67
CA THR A 356 4.31 6.56 -24.50
C THR A 356 4.23 5.22 -25.21
N ILE A 357 3.12 4.48 -25.02
CA ILE A 357 2.87 3.20 -25.66
C ILE A 357 2.81 3.34 -27.19
N TRP A 358 2.09 4.34 -27.68
CA TRP A 358 1.91 4.60 -29.10
C TRP A 358 3.22 4.93 -29.81
N ALA A 359 4.04 5.77 -29.18
CA ALA A 359 5.30 6.22 -29.74
C ALA A 359 6.49 5.26 -29.47
N GLY A 360 6.29 4.23 -28.63
CA GLY A 360 7.30 3.25 -28.25
C GLY A 360 7.27 1.97 -29.09
N LYS A 361 7.96 0.95 -28.59
CA LYS A 361 7.95 -0.42 -29.14
C LYS A 361 7.39 -1.39 -28.09
N PRO A 362 6.07 -1.39 -27.83
CA PRO A 362 5.49 -2.12 -26.72
C PRO A 362 5.71 -3.63 -26.83
N ARG A 363 6.22 -4.23 -25.77
CA ARG A 363 6.35 -5.67 -25.58
C ARG A 363 5.20 -6.17 -24.72
N PHE A 364 4.24 -6.89 -25.29
CA PHE A 364 3.04 -7.39 -24.59
C PHE A 364 3.34 -8.64 -23.73
N THR A 365 4.20 -8.44 -22.74
CA THR A 365 4.47 -9.39 -21.67
C THR A 365 3.38 -9.30 -20.59
N THR A 366 3.37 -10.26 -19.67
CA THR A 366 2.37 -10.28 -18.58
C THR A 366 2.26 -8.95 -17.82
N PRO A 367 3.35 -8.29 -17.36
CA PRO A 367 3.25 -6.96 -16.72
C PRO A 367 2.52 -5.94 -17.60
N MET A 368 2.86 -5.87 -18.90
CA MET A 368 2.27 -4.90 -19.82
C MET A 368 0.79 -5.21 -20.12
N LEU A 369 0.38 -6.49 -20.16
CA LEU A 369 -1.03 -6.85 -20.30
C LEU A 369 -1.85 -6.34 -19.11
N PHE A 370 -1.33 -6.47 -17.88
CA PHE A 370 -1.99 -5.91 -16.69
C PHE A 370 -2.12 -4.39 -16.76
N VAL A 371 -1.16 -3.67 -17.33
CA VAL A 371 -1.26 -2.23 -17.58
C VAL A 371 -2.38 -1.91 -18.59
N ILE A 372 -2.48 -2.68 -19.69
CA ILE A 372 -3.59 -2.49 -20.65
C ILE A 372 -4.94 -2.78 -19.99
N GLY A 373 -5.02 -3.87 -19.21
CA GLY A 373 -6.22 -4.18 -18.43
C GLY A 373 -6.58 -3.08 -17.42
N PHE A 374 -5.59 -2.49 -16.75
CA PHE A 374 -5.78 -1.31 -15.91
C PHE A 374 -6.38 -0.15 -16.68
N ILE A 375 -5.80 0.24 -17.82
CA ILE A 375 -6.31 1.40 -18.61
C ILE A 375 -7.79 1.18 -18.95
N VAL A 376 -8.16 -0.01 -19.42
CA VAL A 376 -9.54 -0.30 -19.82
C VAL A 376 -10.49 -0.29 -18.62
N THR A 377 -10.17 -1.03 -17.57
CA THR A 377 -11.06 -1.18 -16.41
C THR A 377 -11.14 0.11 -15.57
N PHE A 378 -10.02 0.79 -15.39
CA PHE A 378 -10.00 2.04 -14.64
C PHE A 378 -10.74 3.17 -15.35
N VAL A 379 -10.69 3.25 -16.68
CA VAL A 379 -11.48 4.27 -17.42
C VAL A 379 -12.98 4.04 -17.21
N ILE A 380 -13.46 2.79 -17.23
CA ILE A 380 -14.86 2.48 -16.90
C ILE A 380 -15.20 2.91 -15.45
N GLY A 381 -14.32 2.57 -14.51
CA GLY A 381 -14.47 2.96 -13.10
C GLY A 381 -14.44 4.48 -12.89
N GLY A 382 -13.56 5.20 -13.59
CA GLY A 382 -13.47 6.65 -13.55
C GLY A 382 -14.72 7.35 -14.11
N LEU A 383 -15.26 6.83 -15.23
CA LEU A 383 -16.50 7.35 -15.81
C LEU A 383 -17.69 7.16 -14.85
N SER A 384 -17.85 5.98 -14.26
CA SER A 384 -18.89 5.75 -13.24
C SER A 384 -18.65 6.62 -11.99
N GLY A 385 -17.39 6.93 -11.65
CA GLY A 385 -17.05 7.88 -10.59
C GLY A 385 -17.54 9.31 -10.87
N VAL A 386 -17.33 9.80 -12.09
CA VAL A 386 -17.84 11.10 -12.52
C VAL A 386 -19.39 11.14 -12.47
N MET A 387 -20.05 10.02 -12.82
CA MET A 387 -21.51 9.91 -12.70
C MET A 387 -21.98 10.12 -11.25
N ILE A 388 -21.40 9.38 -10.30
CA ILE A 388 -21.77 9.50 -8.88
C ILE A 388 -21.26 10.78 -8.20
N ALA A 389 -20.29 11.47 -8.79
CA ALA A 389 -19.89 12.81 -8.35
C ALA A 389 -20.94 13.89 -8.66
N SER A 390 -21.94 13.58 -9.47
CA SER A 390 -23.09 14.45 -9.75
C SER A 390 -24.22 14.17 -8.76
N VAL A 391 -24.60 15.16 -7.96
CA VAL A 391 -25.64 15.03 -6.92
C VAL A 391 -26.94 14.41 -7.43
N PRO A 392 -27.56 14.85 -8.55
CA PRO A 392 -28.81 14.24 -9.02
C PRO A 392 -28.70 12.75 -9.34
N PHE A 393 -27.55 12.32 -9.82
CA PHE A 393 -27.30 10.91 -10.10
C PHE A 393 -27.03 10.12 -8.80
N ASP A 394 -26.20 10.67 -7.90
CA ASP A 394 -25.88 10.01 -6.65
C ASP A 394 -27.10 9.81 -5.75
N LEU A 395 -28.02 10.78 -5.69
CA LEU A 395 -29.27 10.63 -4.94
C LEU A 395 -30.09 9.41 -5.36
N GLN A 396 -29.92 8.91 -6.58
CA GLN A 396 -30.56 7.69 -7.08
C GLN A 396 -29.68 6.43 -6.89
N ALA A 397 -28.37 6.59 -7.04
CA ALA A 397 -27.40 5.48 -7.01
C ALA A 397 -26.83 5.24 -5.60
N HIS A 398 -27.00 6.19 -4.67
CA HIS A 398 -26.40 6.13 -3.34
C HIS A 398 -26.79 4.85 -2.59
N ASP A 399 -25.80 4.19 -1.99
CA ASP A 399 -25.97 2.92 -1.27
C ASP A 399 -26.65 1.78 -2.08
N THR A 400 -26.58 1.83 -3.41
CA THR A 400 -26.97 0.73 -4.30
C THR A 400 -25.78 -0.09 -4.77
N TYR A 401 -26.05 -1.17 -5.50
CA TYR A 401 -25.01 -1.99 -6.15
C TYR A 401 -24.25 -1.24 -7.26
N PHE A 402 -24.74 -0.09 -7.74
CA PHE A 402 -23.98 0.79 -8.62
C PHE A 402 -22.71 1.30 -7.94
N ILE A 403 -22.81 1.67 -6.65
CA ILE A 403 -21.65 2.08 -5.84
C ILE A 403 -20.68 0.92 -5.66
N VAL A 404 -21.19 -0.31 -5.42
CA VAL A 404 -20.35 -1.52 -5.31
C VAL A 404 -19.59 -1.77 -6.60
N ALA A 405 -20.25 -1.65 -7.76
CA ALA A 405 -19.64 -1.78 -9.07
C ALA A 405 -18.51 -0.76 -9.26
N HIS A 406 -18.84 0.53 -9.05
CA HIS A 406 -17.86 1.61 -9.16
C HIS A 406 -16.64 1.37 -8.28
N LEU A 407 -16.84 1.10 -6.97
CA LEU A 407 -15.74 0.87 -6.02
C LEU A 407 -14.80 -0.24 -6.49
N HIS A 408 -15.34 -1.35 -7.01
CA HIS A 408 -14.51 -2.46 -7.45
C HIS A 408 -13.83 -2.18 -8.81
N TYR A 409 -14.44 -1.42 -9.71
CA TYR A 409 -13.77 -0.99 -10.94
C TYR A 409 -12.58 -0.08 -10.67
N VAL A 410 -12.65 0.80 -9.66
CA VAL A 410 -11.51 1.65 -9.30
C VAL A 410 -10.51 0.95 -8.38
N LEU A 411 -10.94 0.10 -7.44
CA LEU A 411 -10.03 -0.60 -6.52
C LEU A 411 -9.31 -1.77 -7.21
N LEU A 412 -10.04 -2.67 -7.88
CA LEU A 412 -9.41 -3.76 -8.62
C LEU A 412 -8.81 -3.24 -9.92
N GLY A 413 -9.55 -2.45 -10.69
CA GLY A 413 -9.07 -1.84 -11.92
C GLY A 413 -7.89 -0.91 -11.66
N GLY A 414 -8.05 0.08 -10.80
CA GLY A 414 -7.06 1.11 -10.51
C GLY A 414 -5.91 0.68 -9.60
N GLY A 415 -6.14 -0.24 -8.67
CA GLY A 415 -5.14 -0.69 -7.69
C GLY A 415 -4.57 -2.07 -7.98
N LEU A 416 -5.42 -3.07 -8.11
CA LEU A 416 -4.97 -4.48 -8.13
C LEU A 416 -4.41 -4.92 -9.51
N PHE A 417 -4.92 -4.41 -10.64
CA PHE A 417 -4.30 -4.67 -11.95
C PHE A 417 -2.85 -4.16 -12.00
N PRO A 418 -2.55 -2.90 -11.65
CA PRO A 418 -1.18 -2.43 -11.58
C PRO A 418 -0.31 -3.22 -10.59
N LEU A 419 -0.87 -3.59 -9.44
CA LEU A 419 -0.16 -4.36 -8.42
C LEU A 419 0.24 -5.76 -8.94
N PHE A 420 -0.64 -6.49 -9.62
CA PHE A 420 -0.27 -7.76 -10.26
C PHE A 420 0.78 -7.54 -11.35
N GLY A 421 0.63 -6.52 -12.20
CA GLY A 421 1.64 -6.13 -13.17
C GLY A 421 3.01 -5.91 -12.52
N ALA A 422 3.04 -5.16 -11.43
CA ALA A 422 4.22 -4.87 -10.67
C ALA A 422 4.83 -6.11 -9.99
N PHE A 423 4.01 -7.04 -9.50
CA PHE A 423 4.51 -8.31 -8.99
C PHE A 423 5.21 -9.13 -10.06
N TYR A 424 4.64 -9.26 -11.26
CA TYR A 424 5.32 -9.92 -12.38
C TYR A 424 6.59 -9.18 -12.80
N TYR A 425 6.58 -7.85 -12.76
CA TYR A 425 7.72 -7.02 -13.10
C TYR A 425 8.87 -7.16 -12.10
N TRP A 426 8.58 -7.06 -10.80
CA TRP A 426 9.58 -7.06 -9.73
C TRP A 426 9.82 -8.44 -9.09
N TYR A 427 9.05 -9.47 -9.43
CA TYR A 427 9.28 -10.82 -8.93
C TYR A 427 10.72 -11.32 -9.15
N PRO A 428 11.35 -11.09 -10.33
CA PRO A 428 12.75 -11.42 -10.54
C PRO A 428 13.68 -10.81 -9.50
N LYS A 429 13.46 -9.56 -9.13
CA LYS A 429 14.24 -8.85 -8.11
C LYS A 429 14.04 -9.42 -6.70
N ILE A 430 12.83 -9.84 -6.37
CA ILE A 430 12.49 -10.39 -5.05
C ILE A 430 12.95 -11.84 -4.89
N ALA A 431 12.81 -12.65 -5.93
CA ALA A 431 12.98 -14.10 -5.90
C ALA A 431 14.24 -14.61 -6.62
N GLY A 432 14.90 -13.78 -7.42
CA GLY A 432 16.04 -14.17 -8.26
C GLY A 432 15.66 -15.07 -9.45
N ARG A 433 14.38 -15.22 -9.75
CA ARG A 433 13.86 -16.14 -10.76
C ARG A 433 12.70 -15.53 -11.53
N MET A 434 12.57 -15.91 -12.80
CA MET A 434 11.46 -15.48 -13.66
C MET A 434 10.19 -16.26 -13.37
N MET A 435 9.03 -15.60 -13.38
CA MET A 435 7.72 -16.25 -13.40
C MET A 435 7.40 -16.79 -14.80
N SER A 436 6.54 -17.84 -14.86
CA SER A 436 6.06 -18.38 -16.13
C SER A 436 5.18 -17.36 -16.84
N GLU A 437 5.61 -16.93 -18.01
CA GLU A 437 4.86 -16.00 -18.87
C GLU A 437 3.53 -16.61 -19.36
N LYS A 438 3.51 -17.93 -19.62
CA LYS A 438 2.29 -18.63 -20.04
C LYS A 438 1.22 -18.60 -18.95
N LEU A 439 1.58 -18.96 -17.72
CA LEU A 439 0.66 -18.89 -16.58
C LEU A 439 0.29 -17.43 -16.24
N GLY A 440 1.21 -16.48 -16.43
CA GLY A 440 0.95 -15.06 -16.26
C GLY A 440 -0.13 -14.54 -17.20
N LYS A 441 -0.08 -14.90 -18.48
CA LYS A 441 -1.11 -14.55 -19.46
C LYS A 441 -2.47 -15.19 -19.15
N VAL A 442 -2.47 -16.46 -18.70
CA VAL A 442 -3.70 -17.11 -18.22
C VAL A 442 -4.28 -16.37 -17.03
N ASN A 443 -3.45 -16.03 -16.04
CA ASN A 443 -3.86 -15.23 -14.87
C ASN A 443 -4.47 -13.89 -15.30
N PHE A 444 -3.82 -13.16 -16.21
CA PHE A 444 -4.32 -11.87 -16.70
C PHE A 444 -5.72 -12.03 -17.34
N TRP A 445 -5.91 -12.96 -18.28
CA TRP A 445 -7.19 -13.09 -18.96
C TRP A 445 -8.31 -13.54 -18.04
N LEU A 446 -8.03 -14.47 -17.13
CA LEU A 446 -9.00 -14.87 -16.11
C LEU A 446 -9.36 -13.68 -15.20
N PHE A 447 -8.38 -12.89 -14.79
CA PHE A 447 -8.64 -11.73 -13.94
C PHE A 447 -9.45 -10.66 -14.66
N PHE A 448 -9.04 -10.30 -15.88
CA PHE A 448 -9.73 -9.30 -16.69
C PHE A 448 -11.18 -9.68 -17.00
N ILE A 449 -11.41 -10.90 -17.44
CA ILE A 449 -12.77 -11.41 -17.72
C ILE A 449 -13.57 -11.49 -16.42
N GLY A 450 -13.00 -12.09 -15.37
CA GLY A 450 -13.65 -12.26 -14.08
C GLY A 450 -14.11 -10.95 -13.44
N VAL A 451 -13.26 -9.92 -13.44
CA VAL A 451 -13.62 -8.59 -12.92
C VAL A 451 -14.79 -7.99 -13.68
N ASN A 452 -14.76 -8.01 -15.02
CA ASN A 452 -15.85 -7.44 -15.81
C ASN A 452 -17.16 -8.24 -15.65
N VAL A 453 -17.12 -9.57 -15.66
CA VAL A 453 -18.29 -10.44 -15.47
C VAL A 453 -18.86 -10.30 -14.06
N THR A 454 -18.04 -10.05 -13.05
CA THR A 454 -18.51 -9.85 -11.67
C THR A 454 -19.16 -8.49 -11.48
N PHE A 455 -18.46 -7.41 -11.84
CA PHE A 455 -18.82 -6.09 -11.39
C PHE A 455 -19.61 -5.26 -12.41
N PHE A 456 -19.51 -5.52 -13.71
CA PHE A 456 -20.30 -4.80 -14.70
C PHE A 456 -21.81 -4.98 -14.50
N PRO A 457 -22.33 -6.22 -14.28
CA PRO A 457 -23.76 -6.43 -14.00
C PRO A 457 -24.25 -5.71 -12.74
N MET A 458 -23.38 -5.42 -11.78
CA MET A 458 -23.74 -4.72 -10.56
C MET A 458 -24.11 -3.25 -10.80
N HIS A 459 -23.61 -2.61 -11.88
CA HIS A 459 -24.11 -1.28 -12.28
C HIS A 459 -25.61 -1.35 -12.62
N ILE A 460 -26.01 -2.36 -13.38
CA ILE A 460 -27.40 -2.58 -13.78
C ILE A 460 -28.26 -2.87 -12.56
N LEU A 461 -27.83 -3.81 -11.71
CA LEU A 461 -28.53 -4.14 -10.46
C LEU A 461 -28.76 -2.90 -9.58
N GLY A 462 -27.75 -2.02 -9.49
CA GLY A 462 -27.88 -0.77 -8.74
C GLY A 462 -28.89 0.20 -9.34
N LEU A 463 -28.93 0.33 -10.67
CA LEU A 463 -29.92 1.17 -11.38
C LEU A 463 -31.34 0.58 -11.29
N GLU A 464 -31.46 -0.73 -11.14
CA GLU A 464 -32.73 -1.44 -10.86
C GLU A 464 -33.14 -1.37 -9.37
N GLY A 465 -32.36 -0.67 -8.52
CA GLY A 465 -32.68 -0.42 -7.11
C GLY A 465 -32.17 -1.46 -6.13
N MET A 466 -31.30 -2.41 -6.53
CA MET A 466 -30.68 -3.33 -5.57
C MET A 466 -29.78 -2.55 -4.61
N THR A 467 -30.15 -2.53 -3.32
CA THR A 467 -29.37 -1.87 -2.28
C THR A 467 -28.14 -2.69 -1.89
N ARG A 468 -27.03 -2.03 -1.56
CA ARG A 468 -25.83 -2.73 -1.01
C ARG A 468 -26.12 -3.26 0.40
N ARG A 469 -25.34 -4.24 0.84
CA ARG A 469 -25.38 -4.85 2.20
C ARG A 469 -26.62 -5.70 2.50
N ILE A 470 -27.50 -5.96 1.54
CA ILE A 470 -28.59 -6.91 1.73
C ILE A 470 -28.04 -8.34 1.73
N TYR A 471 -28.55 -9.18 2.63
CA TYR A 471 -28.10 -10.58 2.75
C TYR A 471 -28.88 -11.54 1.87
N THR A 472 -30.06 -11.13 1.38
CA THR A 472 -30.92 -11.87 0.47
C THR A 472 -31.87 -10.92 -0.28
N TYR A 473 -32.59 -11.43 -1.28
CA TYR A 473 -33.55 -10.68 -2.08
C TYR A 473 -34.69 -11.62 -2.54
N LEU A 474 -35.83 -11.04 -2.92
CA LEU A 474 -37.03 -11.78 -3.35
C LEU A 474 -36.96 -12.15 -4.83
N PRO A 475 -37.58 -13.28 -5.28
CA PRO A 475 -37.61 -13.67 -6.69
C PRO A 475 -38.23 -12.62 -7.62
N GLU A 476 -39.24 -11.90 -7.12
CA GLU A 476 -40.02 -10.91 -7.86
C GLU A 476 -39.22 -9.66 -8.27
N THR A 477 -38.07 -9.43 -7.64
CA THR A 477 -37.18 -8.30 -7.99
C THR A 477 -36.56 -8.43 -9.38
N GLY A 478 -36.51 -9.62 -9.95
CA GLY A 478 -35.86 -9.87 -11.23
C GLY A 478 -34.33 -9.90 -11.22
N TRP A 479 -33.68 -9.70 -10.06
CA TRP A 479 -32.21 -9.55 -9.95
C TRP A 479 -31.44 -10.87 -10.04
N ALA A 480 -32.12 -12.02 -10.02
CA ALA A 480 -31.48 -13.33 -9.95
C ALA A 480 -30.46 -13.62 -11.09
N PRO A 481 -30.77 -13.35 -12.40
CA PRO A 481 -29.83 -13.65 -13.47
C PRO A 481 -28.52 -12.86 -13.37
N LEU A 482 -28.59 -11.57 -13.03
CA LEU A 482 -27.41 -10.70 -12.91
C LEU A 482 -26.59 -11.03 -11.66
N ASN A 483 -27.22 -11.39 -10.54
CA ASN A 483 -26.52 -11.87 -9.35
C ASN A 483 -25.82 -13.22 -9.58
N LEU A 484 -26.45 -14.15 -10.30
CA LEU A 484 -25.82 -15.40 -10.67
C LEU A 484 -24.60 -15.16 -11.58
N LEU A 485 -24.74 -14.29 -12.59
CA LEU A 485 -23.65 -13.90 -13.49
C LEU A 485 -22.47 -13.30 -12.70
N SER A 486 -22.76 -12.37 -11.79
CA SER A 486 -21.75 -11.80 -10.89
C SER A 486 -21.06 -12.87 -10.03
N SER A 487 -21.78 -13.87 -9.55
CA SER A 487 -21.21 -14.98 -8.76
C SER A 487 -20.33 -15.90 -9.60
N ILE A 488 -20.70 -16.18 -10.85
CA ILE A 488 -19.84 -16.91 -11.82
C ILE A 488 -18.54 -16.14 -12.07
N GLY A 489 -18.64 -14.81 -12.27
CA GLY A 489 -17.47 -13.94 -12.41
C GLY A 489 -16.53 -14.02 -11.21
N ALA A 490 -17.07 -14.05 -9.99
CA ALA A 490 -16.27 -14.19 -8.78
C ALA A 490 -15.49 -15.52 -8.73
N VAL A 491 -16.07 -16.64 -9.20
CA VAL A 491 -15.35 -17.91 -9.33
C VAL A 491 -14.19 -17.79 -10.33
N ILE A 492 -14.36 -17.04 -11.42
CA ILE A 492 -13.29 -16.80 -12.40
C ILE A 492 -12.16 -15.97 -11.74
N ILE A 493 -12.48 -14.94 -10.92
CA ILE A 493 -11.48 -14.17 -10.17
C ILE A 493 -10.71 -15.08 -9.22
N VAL A 494 -11.39 -15.93 -8.45
CA VAL A 494 -10.74 -16.89 -7.54
C VAL A 494 -9.79 -17.82 -8.31
N THR A 495 -10.21 -18.32 -9.45
CA THR A 495 -9.38 -19.17 -10.34
C THR A 495 -8.14 -18.40 -10.83
N SER A 496 -8.28 -17.12 -11.15
CA SER A 496 -7.17 -16.25 -11.52
C SER A 496 -6.16 -16.10 -10.36
N VAL A 497 -6.63 -15.81 -9.15
CA VAL A 497 -5.77 -15.67 -7.97
C VAL A 497 -5.05 -16.99 -7.67
N ILE A 498 -5.72 -18.13 -7.75
CA ILE A 498 -5.08 -19.44 -7.59
C ILE A 498 -4.00 -19.64 -8.67
N THR A 499 -4.27 -19.27 -9.93
CA THR A 499 -3.29 -19.36 -11.02
C THR A 499 -2.05 -18.49 -10.73
N PHE A 500 -2.25 -17.27 -10.20
CA PHE A 500 -1.15 -16.41 -9.76
C PHE A 500 -0.31 -17.06 -8.66
N LEU A 501 -0.94 -17.58 -7.61
CA LEU A 501 -0.25 -18.24 -6.51
C LEU A 501 0.54 -19.47 -6.97
N VAL A 502 -0.08 -20.30 -7.81
CA VAL A 502 0.59 -21.47 -8.42
C VAL A 502 1.79 -21.03 -9.23
N ASN A 503 1.67 -19.95 -10.02
CA ASN A 503 2.78 -19.43 -10.80
C ASN A 503 3.90 -18.91 -9.88
N ALA A 504 3.58 -18.12 -8.85
CA ALA A 504 4.57 -17.59 -7.93
C ALA A 504 5.32 -18.70 -7.18
N PHE A 505 4.61 -19.67 -6.58
CA PHE A 505 5.23 -20.77 -5.81
C PHE A 505 6.01 -21.75 -6.69
N SER A 506 5.50 -22.10 -7.87
CA SER A 506 6.24 -22.98 -8.78
C SER A 506 7.49 -22.31 -9.32
N SER A 507 7.41 -21.03 -9.65
CA SER A 507 8.54 -20.26 -10.19
C SER A 507 9.61 -20.00 -9.15
N TRP A 508 9.27 -19.85 -7.87
CA TRP A 508 10.27 -19.78 -6.79
C TRP A 508 11.23 -20.97 -6.79
N LYS A 509 10.71 -22.16 -7.05
CA LYS A 509 11.53 -23.39 -7.03
C LYS A 509 12.10 -23.73 -8.41
N ARG A 510 11.34 -23.50 -9.50
CA ARG A 510 11.59 -24.04 -10.83
C ARG A 510 11.74 -22.97 -11.92
N GLY A 511 11.54 -21.68 -11.59
CA GLY A 511 11.72 -20.57 -12.53
C GLY A 511 13.17 -20.49 -13.03
N THR A 512 13.36 -20.00 -14.24
CA THR A 512 14.71 -19.74 -14.77
C THR A 512 15.39 -18.63 -13.95
N PRO A 513 16.71 -18.69 -13.68
CA PRO A 513 17.44 -17.59 -13.08
C PRO A 513 17.20 -16.29 -13.85
N ALA A 514 17.01 -15.19 -13.14
CA ALA A 514 16.58 -13.95 -13.75
C ALA A 514 17.74 -13.06 -14.23
N GLY A 515 18.92 -13.17 -13.58
CA GLY A 515 19.96 -12.14 -13.67
C GLY A 515 19.52 -10.83 -12.99
N ASP A 516 20.37 -9.82 -13.08
CA ASP A 516 20.14 -8.57 -12.33
C ASP A 516 19.11 -7.64 -12.99
N ASN A 517 19.11 -7.56 -14.32
CA ASN A 517 18.16 -6.72 -15.08
C ASN A 517 17.57 -7.49 -16.28
N PRO A 518 16.63 -8.42 -16.05
CA PRO A 518 16.08 -9.27 -17.12
C PRO A 518 15.21 -8.51 -18.13
N TRP A 519 14.74 -7.32 -17.74
CA TRP A 519 13.85 -6.51 -18.58
C TRP A 519 14.56 -5.45 -19.41
N GLY A 520 15.83 -5.12 -19.07
CA GLY A 520 16.56 -3.98 -19.62
C GLY A 520 15.94 -2.65 -19.16
N ALA A 521 15.56 -2.58 -17.89
CA ALA A 521 14.95 -1.39 -17.29
C ALA A 521 16.00 -0.31 -16.98
N ALA A 522 15.54 0.93 -16.78
CA ALA A 522 16.39 2.12 -16.65
C ALA A 522 16.80 2.46 -15.21
N SER A 523 16.03 2.02 -14.21
CA SER A 523 16.11 2.50 -12.84
C SER A 523 17.01 1.62 -11.94
N LEU A 524 17.50 2.22 -10.83
CA LEU A 524 18.60 1.67 -10.00
C LEU A 524 18.27 0.39 -9.24
N GLU A 525 17.02 0.05 -9.02
CA GLU A 525 16.68 -1.25 -8.41
C GLU A 525 17.19 -2.44 -9.24
N TRP A 526 17.40 -2.23 -10.53
CA TRP A 526 17.94 -3.22 -11.44
C TRP A 526 19.48 -3.19 -11.54
N ALA A 527 20.13 -2.25 -10.83
CA ALA A 527 21.59 -2.20 -10.70
C ALA A 527 22.14 -3.11 -9.62
N THR A 528 21.28 -3.72 -8.79
CA THR A 528 21.65 -4.64 -7.70
C THR A 528 21.50 -6.08 -8.14
N GLU A 529 22.13 -7.01 -7.40
CA GLU A 529 21.90 -8.45 -7.54
C GLU A 529 20.42 -8.82 -7.36
N SER A 530 20.00 -9.95 -7.91
CA SER A 530 18.64 -10.48 -7.80
C SER A 530 18.63 -11.87 -7.13
N PRO A 531 18.21 -12.00 -5.85
CA PRO A 531 17.74 -10.95 -4.93
C PRO A 531 18.87 -10.06 -4.40
N PRO A 532 18.57 -8.80 -3.96
CA PRO A 532 19.57 -7.91 -3.41
C PRO A 532 20.19 -8.47 -2.13
N PRO A 533 21.52 -8.27 -1.93
CA PRO A 533 22.19 -8.64 -0.67
C PRO A 533 21.75 -7.73 0.49
N PRO A 534 22.04 -8.08 1.76
CA PRO A 534 21.63 -7.29 2.93
C PRO A 534 22.10 -5.83 2.91
N TYR A 535 23.27 -5.56 2.33
CA TYR A 535 23.85 -4.22 2.17
C TYR A 535 23.37 -3.50 0.90
N VAL A 536 22.55 -4.11 0.07
CA VAL A 536 21.93 -3.63 -1.17
C VAL A 536 22.92 -3.25 -2.27
N PHE A 537 23.74 -2.22 -2.05
CA PHE A 537 24.75 -1.73 -3.00
C PHE A 537 26.16 -1.97 -2.46
N LEU A 538 26.98 -2.68 -3.23
CA LEU A 538 28.41 -2.83 -2.96
C LEU A 538 29.05 -1.43 -2.92
N HIS A 539 28.81 -0.65 -3.98
CA HIS A 539 29.18 0.75 -4.08
C HIS A 539 27.89 1.58 -4.30
N VAL A 540 27.70 2.61 -3.49
CA VAL A 540 26.57 3.52 -3.66
C VAL A 540 26.73 4.26 -4.97
N PRO A 541 25.75 4.23 -5.89
CA PRO A 541 25.87 4.88 -7.20
C PRO A 541 25.83 6.41 -7.10
N VAL A 542 26.40 7.10 -8.07
CA VAL A 542 26.17 8.52 -8.33
C VAL A 542 25.33 8.63 -9.61
N CYS A 543 24.22 9.36 -9.56
CA CYS A 543 23.30 9.51 -10.69
C CYS A 543 23.63 10.74 -11.51
N THR A 544 23.89 10.56 -12.80
CA THR A 544 24.15 11.66 -13.74
C THR A 544 22.94 11.96 -14.63
N SER A 545 21.97 11.04 -14.71
CA SER A 545 20.80 11.15 -15.58
C SER A 545 19.51 10.66 -14.88
N GLU A 546 18.36 10.87 -15.55
CA GLU A 546 17.05 10.36 -15.16
C GLU A 546 16.94 8.84 -15.38
N HIS A 547 17.71 8.30 -16.34
CA HIS A 547 17.68 6.91 -16.75
C HIS A 547 19.06 6.26 -16.62
N PRO A 548 19.57 6.06 -15.39
CA PRO A 548 20.97 5.73 -15.14
C PRO A 548 21.44 4.42 -15.79
N LEU A 549 20.53 3.44 -16.04
CA LEU A 549 20.91 2.19 -16.70
C LEU A 549 20.81 2.23 -18.22
N TRP A 550 20.18 3.25 -18.79
CA TRP A 550 20.11 3.44 -20.25
C TRP A 550 21.17 4.40 -20.77
N ASP A 551 21.48 5.47 -20.00
CA ASP A 551 22.32 6.55 -20.43
C ASP A 551 23.80 6.35 -20.05
N GLU A 552 24.06 5.59 -18.96
CA GLU A 552 25.40 5.33 -18.45
C GLU A 552 25.91 3.97 -18.95
N THR A 553 26.66 3.96 -20.05
CA THR A 553 27.13 2.71 -20.71
C THR A 553 28.47 2.19 -20.21
N ASP A 554 29.32 3.05 -19.62
CA ASP A 554 30.62 2.70 -19.06
C ASP A 554 30.62 2.76 -17.54
N LYS A 555 31.76 2.61 -16.88
CA LYS A 555 31.88 2.56 -15.41
C LYS A 555 31.08 3.70 -14.74
N ARG A 556 29.97 3.34 -14.09
CA ARG A 556 29.17 4.30 -13.32
C ARG A 556 30.03 4.91 -12.22
N PRO A 557 29.95 6.25 -12.03
CA PRO A 557 30.58 6.86 -10.89
C PRO A 557 29.94 6.33 -9.59
N VAL A 558 30.77 6.11 -8.60
CA VAL A 558 30.35 5.59 -7.30
C VAL A 558 30.88 6.47 -6.16
N VAL A 559 30.18 6.46 -5.06
CA VAL A 559 30.61 7.13 -3.84
C VAL A 559 31.79 6.37 -3.24
N THR A 560 32.86 7.08 -2.91
CA THR A 560 34.02 6.55 -2.19
C THR A 560 34.06 7.05 -0.75
N GLY A 561 34.74 6.31 0.15
CA GLY A 561 34.97 6.75 1.53
C GLY A 561 33.86 6.43 2.53
N LEU A 562 32.81 5.69 2.13
CA LEU A 562 31.87 5.12 3.09
C LEU A 562 32.54 3.96 3.84
N ARG A 563 32.28 3.86 5.14
CA ARG A 563 32.76 2.74 5.96
C ARG A 563 32.04 1.45 5.56
N THR A 564 32.76 0.35 5.65
CA THR A 564 32.29 -1.00 5.31
C THR A 564 32.25 -1.91 6.54
N ASP A 565 33.00 -1.56 7.57
CA ASP A 565 33.09 -2.27 8.86
C ASP A 565 31.89 -2.03 9.78
N ILE A 566 31.11 -0.98 9.53
CA ILE A 566 29.85 -0.65 10.21
C ILE A 566 28.70 -0.45 9.21
N ARG A 567 27.47 -0.39 9.71
CA ARG A 567 26.28 -0.08 8.90
C ARG A 567 26.18 1.42 8.68
N GLU A 568 26.70 1.92 7.59
CA GLU A 568 26.72 3.34 7.27
C GLU A 568 25.89 3.65 6.02
N ASN A 569 25.10 4.72 6.10
CA ASN A 569 24.34 5.31 4.99
C ASN A 569 24.86 6.72 4.68
N LEU A 570 24.80 7.13 3.42
CA LEU A 570 25.05 8.49 2.99
C LEU A 570 23.76 9.31 3.09
N TYR A 571 23.85 10.49 3.68
CA TYR A 571 22.79 11.50 3.65
C TYR A 571 23.13 12.58 2.64
N THR A 572 22.10 13.09 1.98
CA THR A 572 22.22 14.08 0.91
C THR A 572 21.25 15.24 1.12
N THR A 573 21.51 16.35 0.42
CA THR A 573 20.65 17.55 0.46
C THR A 573 19.29 17.28 -0.20
N ILE A 574 18.25 18.04 0.22
CA ILE A 574 16.86 17.79 -0.17
C ILE A 574 16.61 18.06 -1.67
N MET A 575 17.22 19.09 -2.26
CA MET A 575 16.92 19.48 -3.64
C MET A 575 17.79 18.69 -4.63
N ASP A 576 19.09 18.81 -4.52
CA ASP A 576 20.02 18.38 -5.54
C ASP A 576 20.71 17.05 -5.25
N ALA A 577 20.43 16.48 -4.06
CA ALA A 577 21.05 15.25 -3.56
C ALA A 577 22.60 15.35 -3.58
N GLU A 578 23.15 16.46 -3.14
CA GLU A 578 24.58 16.58 -2.89
C GLU A 578 24.94 15.86 -1.59
N PRO A 579 26.12 15.23 -1.50
CA PRO A 579 26.57 14.63 -0.25
C PRO A 579 26.55 15.63 0.91
N ASP A 580 25.90 15.26 2.02
CA ASP A 580 25.76 16.10 3.22
C ASP A 580 26.59 15.52 4.36
N HIS A 581 26.20 14.36 4.89
CA HIS A 581 26.93 13.68 5.96
C HIS A 581 26.72 12.16 5.89
N ARG A 582 27.53 11.43 6.67
CA ARG A 582 27.41 9.99 6.87
C ARG A 582 26.65 9.71 8.16
N HIS A 583 25.82 8.68 8.16
CA HIS A 583 25.00 8.33 9.32
C HIS A 583 25.00 6.83 9.58
N ASP A 584 25.20 6.43 10.84
CA ASP A 584 25.18 5.04 11.25
C ASP A 584 23.75 4.50 11.22
N SER A 585 23.53 3.40 10.52
CA SER A 585 22.26 2.67 10.57
C SER A 585 22.26 1.75 11.81
N PRO A 586 21.19 1.76 12.62
CA PRO A 586 21.17 1.01 13.87
C PRO A 586 21.23 -0.51 13.64
N GLU A 587 21.83 -1.21 14.58
CA GLU A 587 21.87 -2.67 14.59
C GLU A 587 20.49 -3.29 14.81
N PRO A 588 20.32 -4.62 14.51
CA PRO A 588 19.10 -5.35 14.79
C PRO A 588 18.71 -5.27 16.27
N SER A 589 17.42 -5.07 16.54
CA SER A 589 16.92 -4.90 17.91
C SER A 589 15.56 -5.58 18.08
N ILE A 590 15.34 -6.22 19.24
CA ILE A 590 14.05 -6.84 19.61
C ILE A 590 13.04 -5.79 20.14
N TRP A 591 13.52 -4.63 20.56
CA TRP A 591 12.69 -3.62 21.23
C TRP A 591 11.56 -3.05 20.39
N PRO A 592 11.69 -2.87 19.06
CA PRO A 592 10.56 -2.51 18.20
C PRO A 592 9.40 -3.51 18.28
N PHE A 593 9.68 -4.81 18.33
CA PHE A 593 8.67 -5.85 18.54
C PHE A 593 8.02 -5.75 19.93
N MET A 594 8.82 -5.59 20.98
CA MET A 594 8.32 -5.42 22.34
C MET A 594 7.46 -4.16 22.49
N ALA A 595 7.84 -3.06 21.85
CA ALA A 595 7.05 -1.83 21.82
C ALA A 595 5.72 -2.04 21.08
N ALA A 596 5.71 -2.77 19.95
CA ALA A 596 4.48 -3.11 19.23
C ALA A 596 3.52 -3.95 20.07
N LEU A 597 4.04 -4.94 20.82
CA LEU A 597 3.25 -5.71 21.77
C LEU A 597 2.65 -4.83 22.89
N ALA A 598 3.46 -3.95 23.48
CA ALA A 598 2.99 -3.04 24.53
C ALA A 598 1.91 -2.09 24.01
N THR A 599 2.09 -1.56 22.78
CA THR A 599 1.07 -0.75 22.11
C THR A 599 -0.19 -1.56 21.84
N GLY A 600 -0.06 -2.81 21.38
CA GLY A 600 -1.20 -3.71 21.18
C GLY A 600 -1.98 -3.97 22.48
N VAL A 601 -1.29 -4.21 23.60
CA VAL A 601 -1.93 -4.34 24.93
C VAL A 601 -2.68 -3.06 25.28
N THR A 602 -2.14 -1.87 24.98
CA THR A 602 -2.82 -0.60 25.23
C THR A 602 -4.18 -0.54 24.51
N PHE A 603 -4.19 -0.77 23.21
CA PHE A 603 -5.41 -0.66 22.39
C PHE A 603 -6.42 -1.77 22.71
N ILE A 604 -5.98 -3.01 22.93
CA ILE A 604 -6.85 -4.12 23.26
C ILE A 604 -7.49 -3.95 24.65
N THR A 605 -6.73 -3.52 25.65
CA THR A 605 -7.30 -3.30 27.00
C THR A 605 -8.19 -2.07 27.04
N ALA A 606 -7.93 -1.04 26.22
CA ALA A 606 -8.79 0.14 26.08
C ALA A 606 -10.19 -0.18 25.51
N ILE A 607 -10.40 -1.35 24.91
CA ILE A 607 -11.74 -1.85 24.52
C ILE A 607 -12.63 -2.07 25.77
N PHE A 608 -12.03 -2.45 26.90
CA PHE A 608 -12.75 -2.90 28.08
C PHE A 608 -12.71 -1.90 29.23
N THR A 609 -11.68 -1.08 29.32
CA THR A 609 -11.48 -0.17 30.45
C THR A 609 -10.56 1.01 30.11
N VAL A 610 -10.86 2.17 30.68
CA VAL A 610 -10.00 3.37 30.59
C VAL A 610 -8.60 3.15 31.19
N TRP A 611 -8.47 2.24 32.15
CA TRP A 611 -7.18 1.87 32.72
C TRP A 611 -6.25 1.18 31.71
N GLY A 612 -6.79 0.75 30.56
CA GLY A 612 -5.99 0.22 29.45
C GLY A 612 -4.88 1.17 29.01
N LEU A 613 -5.16 2.48 28.98
CA LEU A 613 -4.15 3.49 28.66
C LEU A 613 -3.02 3.54 29.68
N VAL A 614 -3.36 3.47 30.96
CA VAL A 614 -2.36 3.49 32.05
C VAL A 614 -1.51 2.22 32.04
N ILE A 615 -2.16 1.03 31.91
CA ILE A 615 -1.45 -0.25 31.77
C ILE A 615 -0.51 -0.23 30.57
N GLY A 616 -1.02 0.27 29.46
CA GLY A 616 -0.26 0.38 28.22
C GLY A 616 0.97 1.29 28.36
N LEU A 617 0.82 2.45 28.96
CA LEU A 617 1.94 3.39 29.20
C LEU A 617 3.01 2.78 30.12
N ILE A 618 2.61 2.07 31.15
CA ILE A 618 3.54 1.35 32.06
C ILE A 618 4.37 0.31 31.29
N LEU A 619 3.77 -0.37 30.31
CA LEU A 619 4.46 -1.36 29.49
C LEU A 619 5.28 -0.71 28.37
N LEU A 620 4.76 0.34 27.75
CA LEU A 620 5.38 0.99 26.60
C LEU A 620 6.61 1.80 27.00
N PHE A 621 6.57 2.50 28.13
CA PHE A 621 7.65 3.37 28.58
C PHE A 621 9.01 2.64 28.66
N PRO A 622 9.16 1.51 29.38
CA PRO A 622 10.43 0.80 29.43
C PRO A 622 10.88 0.26 28.07
N THR A 623 9.94 -0.15 27.21
CA THR A 623 10.29 -0.62 25.85
C THR A 623 10.83 0.51 25.00
N CYS A 624 10.29 1.73 25.09
CA CYS A 624 10.79 2.91 24.40
C CYS A 624 12.17 3.35 24.93
N VAL A 625 12.38 3.31 26.25
CA VAL A 625 13.69 3.60 26.86
C VAL A 625 14.74 2.63 26.32
N MET A 626 14.45 1.34 26.33
CA MET A 626 15.37 0.32 25.84
C MET A 626 15.57 0.37 24.33
N TRP A 627 14.55 0.80 23.56
CA TRP A 627 14.69 1.02 22.11
C TRP A 627 15.67 2.15 21.79
N GLY A 628 15.61 3.26 22.53
CA GLY A 628 16.51 4.41 22.39
C GLY A 628 17.86 4.23 23.10
N TRP A 629 18.04 3.17 23.87
CA TRP A 629 19.29 2.96 24.62
C TRP A 629 20.44 2.63 23.65
N PRO A 630 21.59 3.32 23.74
CA PRO A 630 22.73 3.07 22.89
C PRO A 630 23.23 1.63 23.00
N GLU A 631 23.56 1.01 21.90
CA GLU A 631 24.11 -0.33 21.88
C GLU A 631 25.57 -0.35 22.38
N LYS A 632 26.01 -1.52 22.84
CA LYS A 632 27.37 -1.64 23.40
C LYS A 632 28.44 -1.26 22.37
N SER A 633 28.26 -1.72 21.13
CA SER A 633 29.17 -1.36 20.02
C SER A 633 29.22 0.15 19.75
N GLU A 634 28.10 0.84 19.86
CA GLU A 634 28.02 2.30 19.74
C GLU A 634 28.67 3.00 20.95
N GLN A 635 28.42 2.49 22.16
CA GLN A 635 29.07 3.00 23.37
C GLN A 635 30.59 2.84 23.33
N ASP A 636 31.07 1.66 22.90
CA ASP A 636 32.49 1.37 22.78
C ASP A 636 33.17 2.32 21.75
N ARG A 637 32.52 2.60 20.61
CA ARG A 637 33.01 3.58 19.62
C ARG A 637 33.04 5.00 20.19
N ARG A 638 32.01 5.40 20.91
CA ARG A 638 31.98 6.73 21.57
C ARG A 638 33.09 6.88 22.59
N LEU A 639 33.36 5.84 23.36
CA LEU A 639 34.45 5.84 24.36
C LEU A 639 35.82 5.82 23.70
N ALA A 640 35.96 5.20 22.52
CA ALA A 640 37.20 5.22 21.73
C ALA A 640 37.46 6.56 21.02
N GLY A 641 36.56 7.55 21.15
CA GLY A 641 36.67 8.83 20.48
C GLY A 641 36.34 8.79 18.96
N GLU A 642 35.79 7.68 18.47
CA GLU A 642 35.35 7.50 17.08
C GLU A 642 33.95 8.08 16.82
N SER A 643 33.44 8.86 17.77
CA SER A 643 32.06 9.30 17.76
C SER A 643 31.87 10.66 17.13
N ASP A 644 30.74 10.73 16.47
CA ASP A 644 29.98 11.83 15.92
C ASP A 644 30.37 12.24 14.49
N PRO A 645 29.62 11.70 13.49
CA PRO A 645 29.73 12.17 12.12
C PRO A 645 29.42 13.67 11.96
N LEU A 646 28.65 14.26 12.88
CA LEU A 646 28.38 15.71 12.91
C LEU A 646 29.59 16.53 13.40
N ALA A 647 30.47 15.96 14.21
CA ALA A 647 31.69 16.62 14.66
C ALA A 647 32.77 16.69 13.56
N LEU A 648 32.68 15.88 12.51
CA LEU A 648 33.62 15.91 11.39
C LEU A 648 33.21 16.86 10.27
N ALA A 649 31.94 17.29 10.23
CA ALA A 649 31.44 18.27 9.26
C ALA A 649 31.89 19.73 9.59
N GLY A 650 32.55 19.94 10.71
CA GLY A 650 33.07 21.25 11.16
C GLY A 650 34.59 21.39 11.08
N ARG A 651 35.31 20.47 10.38
CA ARG A 651 36.75 20.62 10.16
C ARG A 651 37.09 20.60 8.68
#